data_c5009a0ffb52795b1da32d1b2b2d5aea
#
_entry.id   c5009a0ffb52795b1da32d1b2b2d5aea
#
_cell.length_a   1.000
_cell.length_b   1.000
_cell.length_c   1.000
_cell.angle_alpha   90.00
_cell.angle_beta   90.00
_cell.angle_gamma   90.00
#
_symmetry.space_group_name_H-M   'P 1'
#
loop_
_entity.id
_entity.type
_entity.pdbx_description
1 polymer ?
#
loop_
_entity_poly.entity_id
_entity_poly.type
_entity_poly.pdbx_seq_one_letter_code
_entity_poly.pdbx_strand_id
1 'polypeptide(L)'
;MRFLVFLGMLLCLAQPEPAWAKSKPGKAKAETHAPAQKAAKPAGTLQAPKSARPEIEAIRLADDGKWPEAHKAAQASGDRLALKLVRWLDYSRPNSGASFREITELLAESPDWPQRNVMQRRAEEAISLATPPDQILPWFDANKPISADGALAYGASLMSVGRDGEAKEVLRQAWINKDFGILQERSFLAKYRELMSPEDHAARMKRLLWEGQKEAALRLMLFLDADGRQLAHARLMLIRGHGSPAAALESVPASLRNDPGLLFDCLRWYRRKDMNEEAIRLLKSSPEDLERPDLWWAERAIMARRALQQGYVSDAYEITSKHRQSDGVNYAEAEWLAGWIALRFLSEAEAALKHFTQMSDKAQSSLGKARAAYWIGRAAQSLGRKEEATAAYRQASLFSTSYYGQLASEQLGPEQGWMMPADPQPSDEEKARFAAHDVGQAIDLLAEAGTPGLARPFLMRLLENAETPGLKALAVAKAEKLGRIDLTVSLARRADRSGTTLIGAGWPLPPYALPEDGPEKALVLALIRQESGFHVEALSSAGARGLMQLMPATAKKLAQSMKIKYTPNQLTSDPSLNIRLGTTYLKGLLGDFRGSYIMALAGYNAGPHRVTKWVRDFGDPRDPETDPIDWVEQIPFSETRGYVQRVMESVQIYRKRLGTETSTVALLLDLKRRQD
;
A
#
# COMPACT_ATOMS: atom_id res chain seq x y z
N MET A 1 26.18 -4.87 10.64
CA MET A 1 25.39 -4.37 9.51
C MET A 1 23.98 -4.93 9.70
N ARG A 2 23.05 -4.12 10.14
CA ARG A 2 21.71 -4.57 10.55
C ARG A 2 20.70 -4.09 9.53
N PHE A 3 20.12 -5.01 8.79
CA PHE A 3 18.96 -4.76 7.92
C PHE A 3 17.71 -4.68 8.79
N LEU A 4 17.16 -3.50 8.94
CA LEU A 4 15.80 -3.29 9.44
C LEU A 4 14.86 -3.27 8.22
N VAL A 5 14.11 -4.36 8.05
CA VAL A 5 13.00 -4.42 7.08
C VAL A 5 11.82 -3.68 7.69
N PHE A 6 11.57 -2.46 7.23
CA PHE A 6 10.34 -1.73 7.52
C PHE A 6 9.21 -2.27 6.64
N LEU A 7 8.30 -2.98 7.27
CA LEU A 7 7.02 -3.37 6.67
C LEU A 7 6.15 -2.11 6.58
N GLY A 8 6.09 -1.50 5.40
CA GLY A 8 5.21 -0.37 5.11
C GLY A 8 3.74 -0.80 5.21
N MET A 9 3.14 -0.61 6.39
CA MET A 9 1.70 -0.63 6.55
C MET A 9 1.12 0.52 5.73
N LEU A 10 0.37 0.22 4.68
CA LEU A 10 -0.48 1.18 3.98
C LEU A 10 -1.55 1.66 4.98
N LEU A 11 -1.26 2.72 5.70
CA LEU A 11 -2.28 3.50 6.39
C LEU A 11 -3.12 4.19 5.31
N CYS A 12 -4.31 3.67 5.04
CA CYS A 12 -5.39 4.44 4.42
C CYS A 12 -5.69 5.63 5.34
N LEU A 13 -5.07 6.77 5.07
CA LEU A 13 -5.49 8.04 5.64
C LEU A 13 -6.89 8.33 5.10
N ALA A 14 -7.88 8.29 5.97
CA ALA A 14 -9.24 8.70 5.69
C ALA A 14 -9.22 10.12 5.14
N GLN A 15 -9.51 10.25 3.85
CA GLN A 15 -9.75 11.53 3.20
C GLN A 15 -11.12 12.06 3.63
N PRO A 16 -11.32 13.37 3.76
CA PRO A 16 -12.61 13.93 4.15
C PRO A 16 -13.69 13.57 3.13
N GLU A 17 -14.85 13.17 3.63
CA GLU A 17 -16.03 12.87 2.83
C GLU A 17 -16.40 14.02 1.90
N PRO A 18 -16.80 13.73 0.65
CA PRO A 18 -17.20 14.75 -0.30
C PRO A 18 -18.52 15.42 0.15
N ALA A 19 -18.64 16.72 -0.08
CA ALA A 19 -19.67 17.64 0.39
C ALA A 19 -21.14 17.37 -0.05
N TRP A 20 -21.45 16.22 -0.66
CA TRP A 20 -22.84 15.86 -1.06
C TRP A 20 -23.58 15.01 -0.02
N ALA A 21 -22.99 14.66 1.12
CA ALA A 21 -23.61 13.84 2.19
C ALA A 21 -24.31 14.68 3.26
N LYS A 22 -24.92 15.81 2.93
CA LYS A 22 -25.82 16.52 3.84
C LYS A 22 -27.27 16.18 3.55
N SER A 23 -27.73 15.02 4.00
CA SER A 23 -29.15 14.75 4.28
C SER A 23 -29.32 14.55 5.79
N LYS A 24 -30.40 15.16 6.34
CA LYS A 24 -30.70 15.22 7.78
C LYS A 24 -30.80 13.84 8.44
N PRO A 25 -30.39 13.67 9.71
CA PRO A 25 -30.47 12.40 10.40
C PRO A 25 -31.91 12.08 10.81
N GLY A 26 -32.46 11.03 10.20
CA GLY A 26 -33.59 10.30 10.74
C GLY A 26 -33.12 9.43 11.90
N LYS A 27 -33.87 9.43 13.02
CA LYS A 27 -33.60 8.63 14.23
C LYS A 27 -33.43 7.15 13.88
N ALA A 28 -32.22 6.63 13.94
CA ALA A 28 -31.94 5.20 13.85
C ALA A 28 -31.93 4.59 15.25
N LYS A 29 -32.77 3.56 15.44
CA LYS A 29 -32.76 2.66 16.59
C LYS A 29 -31.43 1.87 16.58
N ALA A 30 -30.87 1.66 17.78
CA ALA A 30 -29.73 0.80 17.99
C ALA A 30 -30.07 -0.62 17.55
N GLU A 31 -29.43 -1.10 16.49
CA GLU A 31 -29.40 -2.51 16.12
C GLU A 31 -28.12 -3.15 16.62
N THR A 32 -28.29 -4.19 17.41
CA THR A 32 -27.27 -5.09 17.91
C THR A 32 -26.51 -5.76 16.77
N HIS A 33 -25.19 -5.72 16.81
CA HIS A 33 -24.32 -6.43 15.87
C HIS A 33 -24.63 -7.93 15.86
N ALA A 34 -25.21 -8.42 14.78
CA ALA A 34 -25.28 -9.83 14.45
C ALA A 34 -23.92 -10.28 13.89
N PRO A 35 -23.49 -11.53 14.13
CA PRO A 35 -22.21 -12.02 13.62
C PRO A 35 -22.22 -12.07 12.08
N ALA A 36 -21.07 -11.76 11.49
CA ALA A 36 -20.86 -11.73 10.05
C ALA A 36 -21.40 -13.01 9.39
N GLN A 37 -22.41 -12.86 8.54
CA GLN A 37 -22.90 -13.94 7.70
C GLN A 37 -21.78 -14.38 6.76
N LYS A 38 -21.46 -15.70 6.79
CA LYS A 38 -20.61 -16.37 5.80
C LYS A 38 -21.14 -16.02 4.41
N ALA A 39 -20.25 -15.46 3.57
CA ALA A 39 -20.55 -15.29 2.15
C ALA A 39 -20.98 -16.65 1.54
N ALA A 40 -22.11 -16.64 0.85
CA ALA A 40 -22.57 -17.83 0.16
C ALA A 40 -21.54 -18.26 -0.89
N LYS A 41 -21.15 -19.52 -0.89
CA LYS A 41 -20.29 -20.12 -1.93
C LYS A 41 -20.93 -19.87 -3.30
N PRO A 42 -20.17 -19.47 -4.33
CA PRO A 42 -20.70 -19.30 -5.68
C PRO A 42 -21.25 -20.64 -6.18
N ALA A 43 -22.47 -20.63 -6.69
CA ALA A 43 -23.07 -21.75 -7.36
C ALA A 43 -22.31 -22.02 -8.67
N GLY A 44 -21.51 -23.06 -8.69
CA GLY A 44 -20.72 -23.46 -9.87
C GLY A 44 -19.35 -24.02 -9.58
N THR A 45 -18.97 -24.20 -8.31
CA THR A 45 -17.77 -25.00 -7.99
C THR A 45 -18.09 -26.46 -8.34
N LEU A 46 -17.43 -26.98 -9.36
CA LEU A 46 -17.31 -28.44 -9.58
C LEU A 46 -16.94 -29.03 -8.23
N GLN A 47 -17.83 -29.85 -7.64
CA GLN A 47 -17.47 -30.63 -6.47
C GLN A 47 -16.27 -31.49 -6.90
N ALA A 48 -15.10 -31.13 -6.39
CA ALA A 48 -13.93 -31.96 -6.57
C ALA A 48 -14.28 -33.37 -6.09
N PRO A 49 -13.94 -34.44 -6.85
CA PRO A 49 -14.22 -35.81 -6.44
C PRO A 49 -13.66 -36.00 -5.04
N LYS A 50 -14.40 -36.74 -4.17
CA LYS A 50 -13.90 -37.11 -2.85
C LYS A 50 -12.55 -37.78 -3.07
N SER A 51 -11.45 -37.08 -2.71
CA SER A 51 -10.13 -37.69 -2.79
C SER A 51 -10.06 -38.84 -1.83
N ALA A 52 -9.56 -39.99 -2.29
CA ALA A 52 -9.26 -41.14 -1.43
C ALA A 52 -8.02 -40.86 -0.54
N ARG A 53 -7.35 -39.70 -0.71
CA ARG A 53 -6.12 -39.34 -0.01
C ARG A 53 -6.45 -38.58 1.27
N PRO A 54 -6.12 -39.13 2.47
CA PRO A 54 -6.45 -38.54 3.77
C PRO A 54 -5.85 -37.16 3.99
N GLU A 55 -4.65 -36.88 3.44
CA GLU A 55 -3.97 -35.60 3.53
C GLU A 55 -4.74 -34.47 2.80
N ILE A 56 -5.37 -34.78 1.68
CA ILE A 56 -6.19 -33.82 0.91
C ILE A 56 -7.51 -33.56 1.65
N GLU A 57 -8.12 -34.62 2.21
CA GLU A 57 -9.33 -34.45 3.02
C GLU A 57 -9.07 -33.61 4.27
N ALA A 58 -7.93 -33.79 4.93
CA ALA A 58 -7.54 -32.99 6.09
C ALA A 58 -7.52 -31.46 5.76
N ILE A 59 -6.99 -31.07 4.59
CA ILE A 59 -6.93 -29.69 4.16
C ILE A 59 -8.33 -29.14 3.86
N ARG A 60 -9.21 -29.96 3.24
CA ARG A 60 -10.61 -29.54 2.99
C ARG A 60 -11.38 -29.35 4.29
N LEU A 61 -11.19 -30.21 5.26
CA LEU A 61 -11.79 -30.06 6.59
C LEU A 61 -11.30 -28.80 7.29
N ALA A 62 -10.03 -28.45 7.12
CA ALA A 62 -9.46 -27.20 7.64
C ALA A 62 -10.10 -25.97 6.96
N ASP A 63 -10.30 -25.98 5.64
CA ASP A 63 -10.98 -24.89 4.90
C ASP A 63 -12.45 -24.75 5.31
N ASP A 64 -13.12 -25.87 5.62
CA ASP A 64 -14.48 -25.90 6.17
C ASP A 64 -14.54 -25.45 7.65
N GLY A 65 -13.40 -25.26 8.31
CA GLY A 65 -13.30 -24.88 9.74
C GLY A 65 -13.55 -26.04 10.71
N LYS A 66 -13.50 -27.28 10.24
CA LYS A 66 -13.67 -28.52 11.03
C LYS A 66 -12.32 -28.97 11.58
N TRP A 67 -11.77 -28.20 12.52
CA TRP A 67 -10.38 -28.34 12.96
C TRP A 67 -10.07 -29.66 13.64
N PRO A 68 -10.90 -30.19 14.60
CA PRO A 68 -10.62 -31.47 15.23
C PRO A 68 -10.55 -32.63 14.20
N GLU A 69 -11.47 -32.64 13.24
CA GLU A 69 -11.50 -33.63 12.17
C GLU A 69 -10.32 -33.45 11.20
N ALA A 70 -9.93 -32.22 10.90
CA ALA A 70 -8.78 -31.92 10.06
C ALA A 70 -7.48 -32.41 10.69
N HIS A 71 -7.26 -32.19 11.98
CA HIS A 71 -6.10 -32.73 12.72
C HIS A 71 -6.07 -34.25 12.73
N LYS A 72 -7.21 -34.86 13.03
CA LYS A 72 -7.35 -36.35 13.03
C LYS A 72 -7.03 -36.93 11.65
N ALA A 73 -7.56 -36.37 10.58
CA ALA A 73 -7.31 -36.81 9.22
C ALA A 73 -5.85 -36.60 8.80
N ALA A 74 -5.25 -35.45 9.13
CA ALA A 74 -3.85 -35.16 8.86
C ALA A 74 -2.90 -36.12 9.62
N GLN A 75 -3.21 -36.43 10.86
CA GLN A 75 -2.44 -37.41 11.64
C GLN A 75 -2.57 -38.82 11.10
N ALA A 76 -3.78 -39.23 10.72
CA ALA A 76 -4.06 -40.55 10.14
C ALA A 76 -3.44 -40.74 8.75
N SER A 77 -3.19 -39.68 8.00
CA SER A 77 -2.54 -39.74 6.69
C SER A 77 -1.06 -40.17 6.75
N GLY A 78 -0.39 -39.97 7.87
CA GLY A 78 1.06 -40.17 8.00
C GLY A 78 1.90 -39.13 7.23
N ASP A 79 1.30 -38.20 6.49
CA ASP A 79 1.98 -37.17 5.74
C ASP A 79 2.38 -36.01 6.68
N ARG A 80 3.68 -35.88 6.89
CA ARG A 80 4.25 -34.83 7.78
C ARG A 80 3.96 -33.42 7.30
N LEU A 81 3.96 -33.20 5.99
CA LEU A 81 3.72 -31.88 5.42
C LEU A 81 2.25 -31.47 5.57
N ALA A 82 1.32 -32.39 5.32
CA ALA A 82 -0.11 -32.13 5.52
C ALA A 82 -0.42 -31.84 7.00
N LEU A 83 0.17 -32.58 7.93
CA LEU A 83 0.03 -32.34 9.36
C LEU A 83 0.59 -30.95 9.74
N LYS A 84 1.77 -30.59 9.24
CA LYS A 84 2.38 -29.29 9.44
C LYS A 84 1.50 -28.18 8.88
N LEU A 85 0.96 -28.35 7.68
CA LEU A 85 0.08 -27.39 7.01
C LEU A 85 -1.22 -27.16 7.79
N VAL A 86 -1.89 -28.23 8.22
CA VAL A 86 -3.13 -28.11 9.03
C VAL A 86 -2.85 -27.41 10.36
N ARG A 87 -1.76 -27.76 11.06
CA ARG A 87 -1.34 -27.04 12.29
C ARG A 87 -1.06 -25.56 12.02
N TRP A 88 -0.36 -25.25 10.93
CA TRP A 88 -0.05 -23.86 10.57
C TRP A 88 -1.31 -23.03 10.31
N LEU A 89 -2.25 -23.58 9.55
CA LEU A 89 -3.52 -22.94 9.25
C LEU A 89 -4.37 -22.74 10.53
N ASP A 90 -4.43 -23.75 11.39
CA ASP A 90 -5.17 -23.70 12.65
C ASP A 90 -4.54 -22.68 13.62
N TYR A 91 -3.24 -22.80 13.88
CA TYR A 91 -2.57 -21.98 14.90
C TYR A 91 -2.45 -20.52 14.48
N SER A 92 -2.56 -20.19 13.19
CA SER A 92 -2.58 -18.79 12.71
C SER A 92 -3.90 -18.06 13.00
N ARG A 93 -5.00 -18.78 13.26
CA ARG A 93 -6.30 -18.17 13.55
C ARG A 93 -6.42 -17.77 15.04
N PRO A 94 -7.24 -16.75 15.37
CA PRO A 94 -7.56 -16.42 16.74
C PRO A 94 -8.28 -17.60 17.45
N ASN A 95 -7.97 -17.80 18.72
CA ASN A 95 -8.64 -18.82 19.56
C ASN A 95 -8.57 -20.26 19.00
N SER A 96 -7.41 -20.63 18.48
CA SER A 96 -7.19 -22.01 17.99
C SER A 96 -7.23 -23.04 19.12
N GLY A 97 -6.94 -22.63 20.34
CA GLY A 97 -6.78 -23.52 21.49
C GLY A 97 -5.38 -24.14 21.61
N ALA A 98 -4.49 -23.88 20.65
CA ALA A 98 -3.09 -24.31 20.72
C ALA A 98 -2.36 -23.59 21.86
N SER A 99 -1.52 -24.34 22.57
CA SER A 99 -0.69 -23.81 23.66
C SER A 99 0.49 -22.98 23.12
N PHE A 100 1.04 -22.13 24.00
CA PHE A 100 2.27 -21.40 23.72
C PHE A 100 3.39 -22.29 23.18
N ARG A 101 3.59 -23.43 23.83
CA ARG A 101 4.61 -24.41 23.47
C ARG A 101 4.40 -24.97 22.07
N GLU A 102 3.20 -25.44 21.75
CA GLU A 102 2.90 -26.03 20.42
C GLU A 102 3.15 -25.02 19.29
N ILE A 103 2.77 -23.75 19.50
CA ILE A 103 2.96 -22.71 18.48
C ILE A 103 4.45 -22.38 18.32
N THR A 104 5.20 -22.25 19.42
CA THR A 104 6.63 -21.89 19.38
C THR A 104 7.48 -23.00 18.82
N GLU A 105 7.19 -24.28 19.13
CA GLU A 105 7.83 -25.45 18.50
C GLU A 105 7.61 -25.45 16.98
N LEU A 106 6.36 -25.25 16.52
CA LEU A 106 6.05 -25.18 15.09
C LEU A 106 6.75 -24.01 14.38
N LEU A 107 6.87 -22.86 15.05
CA LEU A 107 7.63 -21.70 14.54
C LEU A 107 9.13 -22.00 14.42
N ALA A 108 9.72 -22.73 15.38
CA ALA A 108 11.13 -23.10 15.37
C ALA A 108 11.43 -24.09 14.23
N GLU A 109 10.55 -25.07 14.02
CA GLU A 109 10.66 -26.06 12.93
C GLU A 109 10.39 -25.49 11.53
N SER A 110 9.89 -24.24 11.45
CA SER A 110 9.36 -23.68 10.21
C SER A 110 9.84 -22.26 9.93
N PRO A 111 11.17 -22.01 9.81
CA PRO A 111 11.74 -20.67 9.65
C PRO A 111 11.27 -19.97 8.37
N ASP A 112 11.01 -20.74 7.32
CA ASP A 112 10.65 -20.25 5.98
C ASP A 112 9.14 -20.18 5.70
N TRP A 113 8.31 -20.48 6.68
CA TRP A 113 6.86 -20.49 6.51
C TRP A 113 6.25 -19.08 6.66
N PRO A 114 5.06 -18.82 6.08
CA PRO A 114 4.48 -17.48 6.00
C PRO A 114 3.90 -17.00 7.34
N GLN A 115 3.62 -15.70 7.44
CA GLN A 115 2.86 -15.10 8.54
C GLN A 115 3.46 -15.36 9.95
N ARG A 116 4.78 -15.46 10.06
CA ARG A 116 5.46 -15.73 11.34
C ARG A 116 5.08 -14.73 12.45
N ASN A 117 4.90 -13.44 12.11
CA ASN A 117 4.45 -12.44 13.08
C ASN A 117 3.01 -12.70 13.58
N VAL A 118 2.15 -13.26 12.74
CA VAL A 118 0.79 -13.67 13.16
C VAL A 118 0.91 -14.83 14.13
N MET A 119 1.69 -15.85 13.78
CA MET A 119 1.94 -17.01 14.64
C MET A 119 2.58 -16.62 15.98
N GLN A 120 3.58 -15.73 15.96
CA GLN A 120 4.19 -15.22 17.18
C GLN A 120 3.16 -14.50 18.06
N ARG A 121 2.29 -13.67 17.45
CA ARG A 121 1.20 -13.04 18.19
C ARG A 121 0.25 -14.06 18.82
N ARG A 122 -0.09 -15.14 18.08
CA ARG A 122 -0.92 -16.24 18.62
C ARG A 122 -0.22 -16.96 19.77
N ALA A 123 1.08 -17.19 19.66
CA ALA A 123 1.86 -17.74 20.76
C ALA A 123 1.81 -16.82 22.01
N GLU A 124 2.04 -15.52 21.83
CA GLU A 124 1.99 -14.54 22.91
C GLU A 124 0.59 -14.47 23.56
N GLU A 125 -0.48 -14.54 22.78
CA GLU A 125 -1.88 -14.59 23.25
C GLU A 125 -2.21 -15.91 23.99
N ALA A 126 -1.50 -16.99 23.68
CA ALA A 126 -1.69 -18.29 24.31
C ALA A 126 -0.97 -18.45 25.67
N ILE A 127 -0.13 -17.47 26.05
CA ILE A 127 0.51 -17.47 27.36
C ILE A 127 -0.56 -17.27 28.46
N SER A 128 -0.59 -18.17 29.42
CA SER A 128 -1.50 -18.15 30.55
C SER A 128 -0.74 -18.15 31.87
N LEU A 129 -1.44 -18.00 32.96
CA LEU A 129 -0.85 -18.14 34.31
C LEU A 129 -0.26 -19.54 34.60
N ALA A 130 -0.69 -20.55 33.85
CA ALA A 130 -0.15 -21.91 33.93
C ALA A 130 1.10 -22.11 33.07
N THR A 131 1.46 -21.16 32.20
CA THR A 131 2.67 -21.26 31.36
C THR A 131 3.90 -20.95 32.22
N PRO A 132 4.81 -21.93 32.43
CA PRO A 132 5.91 -21.72 33.36
C PRO A 132 7.02 -20.83 32.75
N PRO A 133 7.76 -20.07 33.60
CA PRO A 133 8.81 -19.13 33.15
C PRO A 133 9.92 -19.79 32.33
N ASP A 134 10.24 -21.07 32.56
CA ASP A 134 11.25 -21.80 31.83
C ASP A 134 10.89 -22.08 30.36
N GLN A 135 9.62 -21.96 29.99
CA GLN A 135 9.17 -21.97 28.58
C GLN A 135 9.15 -20.56 27.99
N ILE A 136 8.82 -19.53 28.79
CA ILE A 136 8.66 -18.15 28.33
C ILE A 136 10.01 -17.47 28.10
N LEU A 137 10.95 -17.60 29.07
CA LEU A 137 12.21 -16.88 29.07
C LEU A 137 13.10 -17.24 27.85
N PRO A 138 13.37 -18.53 27.53
CA PRO A 138 14.20 -18.86 26.38
C PRO A 138 13.64 -18.37 25.04
N TRP A 139 12.31 -18.35 24.94
CA TRP A 139 11.66 -17.83 23.74
C TRP A 139 11.89 -16.32 23.57
N PHE A 140 11.63 -15.52 24.59
CA PHE A 140 11.73 -14.07 24.51
C PHE A 140 13.18 -13.56 24.58
N ASP A 141 14.08 -14.29 25.17
CA ASP A 141 15.52 -13.99 25.08
C ASP A 141 16.03 -14.04 23.61
N ALA A 142 15.42 -14.92 22.78
CA ALA A 142 15.69 -15.01 21.35
C ALA A 142 14.76 -14.18 20.46
N ASN A 143 13.53 -13.92 20.89
CA ASN A 143 12.46 -13.27 20.11
C ASN A 143 11.86 -12.11 20.88
N LYS A 144 12.01 -10.88 20.39
CA LYS A 144 11.41 -9.72 21.08
C LYS A 144 9.87 -9.81 21.05
N PRO A 145 9.18 -9.46 22.15
CA PRO A 145 7.72 -9.41 22.21
C PRO A 145 7.15 -8.46 21.15
N ILE A 146 6.14 -8.90 20.43
CA ILE A 146 5.48 -8.07 19.41
C ILE A 146 4.14 -7.52 19.91
N SER A 147 3.53 -8.10 20.93
CA SER A 147 2.29 -7.64 21.55
C SER A 147 2.52 -7.09 22.98
N ALA A 148 1.51 -6.41 23.51
CA ALA A 148 1.49 -6.02 24.91
C ALA A 148 1.41 -7.26 25.84
N ASP A 149 0.59 -8.26 25.48
CA ASP A 149 0.45 -9.50 26.27
C ASP A 149 1.79 -10.26 26.38
N GLY A 150 2.52 -10.41 25.28
CA GLY A 150 3.84 -11.02 25.28
C GLY A 150 4.85 -10.26 26.13
N ALA A 151 4.87 -8.93 26.02
CA ALA A 151 5.77 -8.10 26.84
C ALA A 151 5.44 -8.17 28.35
N LEU A 152 4.15 -8.20 28.71
CA LEU A 152 3.70 -8.37 30.08
C LEU A 152 4.07 -9.75 30.64
N ALA A 153 3.87 -10.80 29.86
CA ALA A 153 4.22 -12.15 30.28
C ALA A 153 5.74 -12.31 30.44
N TYR A 154 6.53 -11.76 29.51
CA TYR A 154 7.99 -11.76 29.60
C TYR A 154 8.48 -10.98 30.82
N GLY A 155 7.99 -9.75 31.03
CA GLY A 155 8.35 -8.94 32.21
C GLY A 155 8.00 -9.63 33.53
N ALA A 156 6.82 -10.26 33.63
CA ALA A 156 6.40 -11.02 34.79
C ALA A 156 7.30 -12.25 35.06
N SER A 157 7.68 -12.96 33.98
CA SER A 157 8.58 -14.12 34.08
C SER A 157 9.97 -13.72 34.52
N LEU A 158 10.53 -12.61 34.00
CA LEU A 158 11.80 -12.06 34.43
C LEU A 158 11.81 -11.72 35.94
N MET A 159 10.74 -11.07 36.43
CA MET A 159 10.58 -10.77 37.85
C MET A 159 10.55 -12.05 38.70
N SER A 160 9.89 -13.11 38.24
CA SER A 160 9.75 -14.35 38.99
C SER A 160 11.09 -15.09 39.22
N VAL A 161 12.10 -14.77 38.40
CA VAL A 161 13.47 -15.35 38.53
C VAL A 161 14.51 -14.33 38.99
N GLY A 162 14.08 -13.15 39.48
CA GLY A 162 14.97 -12.12 40.02
C GLY A 162 15.73 -11.28 38.97
N ARG A 163 15.33 -11.31 37.70
CA ARG A 163 15.88 -10.46 36.63
C ARG A 163 15.17 -9.09 36.56
N ASP A 164 15.05 -8.40 37.73
CA ASP A 164 14.19 -7.20 37.90
C ASP A 164 14.60 -6.02 37.03
N GLY A 165 15.90 -5.82 36.77
CA GLY A 165 16.39 -4.75 35.89
C GLY A 165 15.92 -4.90 34.45
N GLU A 166 15.99 -6.13 33.93
CA GLU A 166 15.51 -6.45 32.58
C GLU A 166 13.98 -6.38 32.48
N ALA A 167 13.30 -6.89 33.51
CA ALA A 167 11.85 -6.78 33.61
C ALA A 167 11.37 -5.34 33.54
N LYS A 168 12.01 -4.45 34.32
CA LYS A 168 11.70 -3.01 34.31
C LYS A 168 11.83 -2.43 32.89
N GLU A 169 12.92 -2.72 32.20
CA GLU A 169 13.15 -2.19 30.85
C GLU A 169 12.12 -2.73 29.84
N VAL A 170 11.83 -4.03 29.86
CA VAL A 170 10.81 -4.65 28.99
C VAL A 170 9.44 -4.02 29.21
N LEU A 171 9.05 -3.82 30.48
CA LEU A 171 7.76 -3.24 30.83
C LEU A 171 7.67 -1.74 30.47
N ARG A 172 8.76 -0.98 30.67
CA ARG A 172 8.85 0.42 30.23
C ARG A 172 8.69 0.54 28.72
N GLN A 173 9.43 -0.26 27.96
CA GLN A 173 9.32 -0.28 26.48
C GLN A 173 7.94 -0.70 26.02
N ALA A 174 7.32 -1.65 26.70
CA ALA A 174 5.94 -2.03 26.42
C ALA A 174 4.98 -0.86 26.67
N TRP A 175 5.10 -0.20 27.82
CA TRP A 175 4.26 0.97 28.16
C TRP A 175 4.37 2.08 27.12
N ILE A 176 5.57 2.43 26.71
CA ILE A 176 5.81 3.50 25.74
C ILE A 176 5.30 3.09 24.35
N ASN A 177 5.62 1.88 23.88
CA ASN A 177 5.56 1.53 22.46
C ASN A 177 4.42 0.58 22.06
N LYS A 178 3.69 -0.01 23.02
CA LYS A 178 2.59 -0.94 22.70
C LYS A 178 1.22 -0.31 22.96
N ASP A 179 0.24 -0.80 22.21
CA ASP A 179 -1.15 -0.46 22.43
C ASP A 179 -1.76 -1.39 23.46
N PHE A 180 -2.48 -0.80 24.40
CA PHE A 180 -3.17 -1.49 25.46
C PHE A 180 -4.68 -1.34 25.31
N GLY A 181 -5.40 -2.41 25.47
CA GLY A 181 -6.84 -2.35 25.71
C GLY A 181 -7.14 -1.67 27.06
N ILE A 182 -8.34 -1.12 27.22
CA ILE A 182 -8.70 -0.35 28.45
C ILE A 182 -8.48 -1.17 29.74
N LEU A 183 -8.90 -2.42 29.76
CA LEU A 183 -8.73 -3.30 30.92
C LEU A 183 -7.25 -3.66 31.15
N GLN A 184 -6.53 -3.93 30.09
CA GLN A 184 -5.11 -4.24 30.13
C GLN A 184 -4.29 -3.05 30.64
N GLU A 185 -4.61 -1.81 30.16
CA GLU A 185 -3.99 -0.57 30.63
C GLU A 185 -4.21 -0.38 32.15
N ARG A 186 -5.42 -0.61 32.63
CA ARG A 186 -5.73 -0.56 34.10
C ARG A 186 -4.95 -1.60 34.87
N SER A 187 -4.91 -2.83 34.41
CA SER A 187 -4.15 -3.91 35.05
C SER A 187 -2.65 -3.63 35.10
N PHE A 188 -2.11 -3.09 33.99
CA PHE A 188 -0.72 -2.67 33.90
C PHE A 188 -0.40 -1.60 34.98
N LEU A 189 -1.18 -0.55 35.03
CA LEU A 189 -0.97 0.56 35.99
C LEU A 189 -1.17 0.10 37.44
N ALA A 190 -2.11 -0.78 37.68
CA ALA A 190 -2.31 -1.32 39.04
C ALA A 190 -1.07 -2.11 39.53
N LYS A 191 -0.36 -2.79 38.66
CA LYS A 191 0.76 -3.67 39.00
C LYS A 191 2.13 -3.01 38.85
N TYR A 192 2.30 -2.16 37.86
CA TYR A 192 3.62 -1.71 37.40
C TYR A 192 3.79 -0.19 37.40
N ARG A 193 2.82 0.59 37.91
CA ARG A 193 2.88 2.05 37.90
C ARG A 193 4.17 2.61 38.49
N GLU A 194 4.64 2.03 39.60
CA GLU A 194 5.85 2.51 40.30
C GLU A 194 7.15 2.28 39.54
N LEU A 195 7.12 1.43 38.53
CA LEU A 195 8.25 1.20 37.62
C LEU A 195 8.35 2.27 36.52
N MET A 196 7.28 3.04 36.29
CA MET A 196 7.19 4.04 35.24
C MET A 196 7.58 5.42 35.77
N SER A 197 8.48 6.09 35.04
CA SER A 197 8.84 7.47 35.35
C SER A 197 7.87 8.48 34.68
N PRO A 198 7.85 9.74 35.12
CA PRO A 198 7.11 10.80 34.41
C PRO A 198 7.47 10.92 32.94
N GLU A 199 8.77 10.71 32.59
CA GLU A 199 9.27 10.74 31.22
C GLU A 199 8.70 9.58 30.39
N ASP A 200 8.46 8.40 30.98
CA ASP A 200 7.84 7.27 30.30
C ASP A 200 6.37 7.58 29.94
N HIS A 201 5.67 8.26 30.84
CA HIS A 201 4.31 8.72 30.57
C HIS A 201 4.28 9.80 29.49
N ALA A 202 5.23 10.74 29.52
CA ALA A 202 5.37 11.77 28.49
C ALA A 202 5.71 11.17 27.11
N ALA A 203 6.64 10.20 27.06
CA ALA A 203 7.00 9.50 25.83
C ALA A 203 5.80 8.72 25.24
N ARG A 204 5.03 8.03 26.08
CA ARG A 204 3.79 7.38 25.66
C ARG A 204 2.77 8.40 25.13
N MET A 205 2.55 9.52 25.84
CA MET A 205 1.64 10.58 25.40
C MET A 205 2.03 11.10 24.03
N LYS A 206 3.32 11.40 23.85
CA LYS A 206 3.86 11.88 22.59
C LYS A 206 3.54 10.91 21.43
N ARG A 207 3.80 9.60 21.61
CA ARG A 207 3.46 8.57 20.62
C ARG A 207 1.96 8.56 20.31
N LEU A 208 1.10 8.50 21.35
CA LEU A 208 -0.34 8.44 21.17
C LEU A 208 -0.90 9.65 20.40
N LEU A 209 -0.36 10.84 20.65
CA LEU A 209 -0.75 12.05 19.92
C LEU A 209 -0.31 12.01 18.46
N TRP A 210 0.93 11.58 18.15
CA TRP A 210 1.39 11.40 16.79
C TRP A 210 0.59 10.36 16.00
N GLU A 211 0.16 9.29 16.65
CA GLU A 211 -0.67 8.23 16.08
C GLU A 211 -2.15 8.56 16.04
N GLY A 212 -2.55 9.69 16.62
CA GLY A 212 -3.95 10.13 16.68
C GLY A 212 -4.86 9.29 17.59
N GLN A 213 -4.28 8.59 18.56
CA GLN A 213 -4.97 7.72 19.53
C GLN A 213 -5.60 8.54 20.66
N LYS A 214 -6.63 9.30 20.34
CA LYS A 214 -7.24 10.33 21.18
C LYS A 214 -7.73 9.82 22.52
N GLU A 215 -8.39 8.68 22.54
CA GLU A 215 -9.02 8.14 23.76
C GLU A 215 -7.97 7.59 24.74
N ALA A 216 -6.92 6.96 24.24
CA ALA A 216 -5.80 6.53 25.08
C ALA A 216 -5.02 7.74 25.61
N ALA A 217 -4.78 8.76 24.80
CA ALA A 217 -4.14 9.99 25.22
C ALA A 217 -4.93 10.72 26.34
N LEU A 218 -6.27 10.77 26.23
CA LEU A 218 -7.10 11.37 27.29
C LEU A 218 -6.97 10.65 28.64
N ARG A 219 -6.93 9.33 28.64
CA ARG A 219 -6.76 8.56 29.88
C ARG A 219 -5.40 8.77 30.52
N LEU A 220 -4.38 9.05 29.69
CA LEU A 220 -3.01 9.27 30.17
C LEU A 220 -2.76 10.65 30.77
N MET A 221 -3.65 11.62 30.53
CA MET A 221 -3.50 13.02 30.98
C MET A 221 -3.18 13.19 32.48
N LEU A 222 -3.72 12.32 33.34
CA LEU A 222 -3.55 12.37 34.79
C LEU A 222 -2.12 12.06 35.26
N PHE A 223 -1.31 11.45 34.39
CA PHE A 223 0.06 11.01 34.71
C PHE A 223 1.12 11.99 34.27
N LEU A 224 0.72 13.10 33.62
CA LEU A 224 1.64 14.14 33.13
C LEU A 224 1.78 15.25 34.19
N ASP A 225 2.88 15.99 34.10
CA ASP A 225 3.05 17.27 34.77
C ASP A 225 2.12 18.37 34.21
N ALA A 226 2.17 19.58 34.76
CA ALA A 226 1.28 20.67 34.38
C ALA A 226 1.50 21.06 32.87
N ASP A 227 2.75 21.22 32.47
CA ASP A 227 3.14 21.66 31.14
C ASP A 227 2.79 20.60 30.09
N GLY A 228 3.08 19.34 30.36
CA GLY A 228 2.72 18.22 29.50
C GLY A 228 1.21 18.06 29.34
N ARG A 229 0.42 18.32 30.41
CA ARG A 229 -1.05 18.34 30.32
C ARG A 229 -1.56 19.46 29.41
N GLN A 230 -0.98 20.66 29.53
CA GLN A 230 -1.37 21.79 28.69
C GLN A 230 -1.05 21.52 27.21
N LEU A 231 0.14 21.01 26.92
CA LEU A 231 0.55 20.63 25.56
C LEU A 231 -0.38 19.53 25.00
N ALA A 232 -0.61 18.47 25.75
CA ALA A 232 -1.46 17.37 25.32
C ALA A 232 -2.90 17.83 25.06
N HIS A 233 -3.44 18.69 25.93
CA HIS A 233 -4.77 19.26 25.76
C HIS A 233 -4.87 20.12 24.50
N ALA A 234 -3.91 21.03 24.27
CA ALA A 234 -3.87 21.89 23.09
C ALA A 234 -3.84 21.07 21.80
N ARG A 235 -2.98 20.04 21.73
CA ARG A 235 -2.88 19.12 20.61
C ARG A 235 -4.18 18.36 20.38
N LEU A 236 -4.78 17.78 21.42
CA LEU A 236 -6.04 17.03 21.33
C LEU A 236 -7.19 17.89 20.82
N MET A 237 -7.27 19.17 21.23
CA MET A 237 -8.28 20.12 20.73
C MET A 237 -8.13 20.32 19.21
N LEU A 238 -6.91 20.58 18.74
CA LEU A 238 -6.64 20.73 17.30
C LEU A 238 -6.91 19.44 16.51
N ILE A 239 -6.47 18.28 17.02
CA ILE A 239 -6.71 16.96 16.40
C ILE A 239 -8.20 16.67 16.25
N ARG A 240 -9.01 17.11 17.21
CA ARG A 240 -10.49 16.98 17.18
C ARG A 240 -11.18 18.04 16.31
N GLY A 241 -10.43 19.01 15.82
CA GLY A 241 -10.95 20.11 15.01
C GLY A 241 -11.65 21.21 15.83
N HIS A 242 -11.45 21.21 17.15
CA HIS A 242 -11.96 22.20 18.07
C HIS A 242 -10.92 23.31 18.33
N GLY A 243 -11.37 24.50 18.70
CA GLY A 243 -10.50 25.65 18.98
C GLY A 243 -9.83 26.21 17.73
N SER A 244 -8.74 26.93 17.93
CA SER A 244 -7.90 27.52 16.89
C SER A 244 -6.42 27.37 17.22
N PRO A 245 -5.49 27.42 16.23
CA PRO A 245 -4.05 27.43 16.47
C PRO A 245 -3.59 28.54 17.42
N ALA A 246 -4.13 29.76 17.29
CA ALA A 246 -3.79 30.88 18.18
C ALA A 246 -4.11 30.54 19.65
N ALA A 247 -5.34 30.10 19.93
CA ALA A 247 -5.74 29.73 21.28
C ALA A 247 -4.92 28.52 21.83
N ALA A 248 -4.58 27.55 20.96
CA ALA A 248 -3.74 26.41 21.36
C ALA A 248 -2.32 26.85 21.73
N LEU A 249 -1.70 27.74 20.95
CA LEU A 249 -0.36 28.28 21.20
C LEU A 249 -0.33 29.17 22.45
N GLU A 250 -1.39 29.94 22.71
CA GLU A 250 -1.52 30.76 23.93
C GLU A 250 -1.71 29.93 25.19
N SER A 251 -2.38 28.77 25.08
CA SER A 251 -2.68 27.89 26.22
C SER A 251 -1.48 27.08 26.72
N VAL A 252 -0.35 27.08 26.01
CA VAL A 252 0.85 26.34 26.41
C VAL A 252 1.97 27.31 26.84
N PRO A 253 2.90 26.87 27.73
CA PRO A 253 4.07 27.64 28.11
C PRO A 253 4.89 28.09 26.88
N ALA A 254 5.55 29.23 26.98
CA ALA A 254 6.35 29.78 25.87
C ALA A 254 7.41 28.80 25.35
N SER A 255 8.02 28.00 26.23
CA SER A 255 9.00 26.95 25.90
C SER A 255 8.45 25.83 25.03
N LEU A 256 7.14 25.59 25.06
CA LEU A 256 6.48 24.51 24.30
C LEU A 256 5.75 24.97 23.04
N ARG A 257 5.73 26.30 22.77
CA ARG A 257 5.06 26.84 21.57
C ARG A 257 5.71 26.39 20.26
N ASN A 258 6.98 26.00 20.32
CA ASN A 258 7.72 25.47 19.19
C ASN A 258 7.76 23.93 19.16
N ASP A 259 6.94 23.24 19.98
CA ASP A 259 6.82 21.77 19.92
C ASP A 259 6.43 21.31 18.51
N PRO A 260 7.22 20.42 17.89
CA PRO A 260 6.97 20.00 16.51
C PRO A 260 5.59 19.35 16.31
N GLY A 261 5.10 18.63 17.32
CA GLY A 261 3.79 17.99 17.27
C GLY A 261 2.65 18.98 17.36
N LEU A 262 2.78 20.03 18.21
CA LEU A 262 1.78 21.10 18.30
C LEU A 262 1.71 21.88 17.00
N LEU A 263 2.85 22.26 16.44
CA LEU A 263 2.92 22.98 15.17
C LEU A 263 2.38 22.13 14.00
N PHE A 264 2.64 20.84 14.02
CA PHE A 264 2.05 19.91 13.03
C PHE A 264 0.52 19.86 13.13
N ASP A 265 -0.04 19.82 14.35
CA ASP A 265 -1.48 19.82 14.55
C ASP A 265 -2.11 21.17 14.13
N CYS A 266 -1.40 22.31 14.34
CA CYS A 266 -1.76 23.63 13.81
C CYS A 266 -1.77 23.62 12.27
N LEU A 267 -0.72 23.10 11.63
CA LEU A 267 -0.62 22.98 10.17
C LEU A 267 -1.80 22.21 9.58
N ARG A 268 -2.10 21.05 10.16
CA ARG A 268 -3.23 20.23 9.71
C ARG A 268 -4.57 20.92 9.91
N TRP A 269 -4.71 21.67 10.98
CA TRP A 269 -5.91 22.46 11.24
C TRP A 269 -6.08 23.56 10.19
N TYR A 270 -5.03 24.37 9.90
CA TYR A 270 -5.04 25.40 8.86
C TYR A 270 -5.41 24.80 7.50
N ARG A 271 -4.74 23.71 7.09
CA ARG A 271 -5.04 23.05 5.82
C ARG A 271 -6.49 22.57 5.70
N ARG A 272 -7.06 22.01 6.78
CA ARG A 272 -8.45 21.53 6.81
C ARG A 272 -9.48 22.64 6.76
N LYS A 273 -9.10 23.85 7.14
CA LYS A 273 -9.93 25.06 7.09
C LYS A 273 -9.65 25.91 5.85
N ASP A 274 -8.85 25.36 4.91
CA ASP A 274 -8.43 26.04 3.68
C ASP A 274 -7.71 27.39 3.92
N MET A 275 -7.11 27.56 5.10
CA MET A 275 -6.26 28.70 5.47
C MET A 275 -4.85 28.47 4.94
N ASN A 276 -4.70 28.59 3.61
CA ASN A 276 -3.49 28.18 2.91
C ASN A 276 -2.30 29.08 3.22
N GLU A 277 -2.49 30.39 3.38
CA GLU A 277 -1.41 31.33 3.67
C GLU A 277 -0.77 31.06 5.05
N GLU A 278 -1.59 30.81 6.06
CA GLU A 278 -1.11 30.46 7.41
C GLU A 278 -0.39 29.12 7.41
N ALA A 279 -0.91 28.14 6.69
CA ALA A 279 -0.27 26.84 6.55
C ALA A 279 1.12 26.96 5.86
N ILE A 280 1.22 27.75 4.78
CA ILE A 280 2.48 27.99 4.06
C ILE A 280 3.46 28.73 4.97
N ARG A 281 3.01 29.79 5.68
CA ARG A 281 3.85 30.55 6.62
C ARG A 281 4.43 29.64 7.71
N LEU A 282 3.61 28.78 8.30
CA LEU A 282 4.05 27.84 9.30
C LEU A 282 5.07 26.84 8.73
N LEU A 283 4.86 26.32 7.50
CA LEU A 283 5.79 25.42 6.85
C LEU A 283 7.16 26.06 6.59
N LYS A 284 7.19 27.34 6.23
CA LYS A 284 8.43 28.12 6.01
C LYS A 284 9.23 28.34 7.30
N SER A 285 8.53 28.53 8.43
CA SER A 285 9.11 28.73 9.75
C SER A 285 9.16 27.47 10.62
N SER A 286 8.93 26.29 10.05
CA SER A 286 8.92 25.01 10.80
C SER A 286 10.28 24.71 11.46
N PRO A 287 10.30 24.03 12.62
CA PRO A 287 11.53 23.64 13.30
C PRO A 287 12.46 22.80 12.40
N GLU A 288 13.75 22.77 12.72
CA GLU A 288 14.71 21.89 12.04
C GLU A 288 14.45 20.43 12.37
N ASP A 289 14.26 20.12 13.64
CA ASP A 289 13.83 18.78 14.08
C ASP A 289 12.30 18.70 14.03
N LEU A 290 11.78 17.93 13.09
CA LEU A 290 10.36 17.70 12.91
C LEU A 290 9.84 16.49 13.69
N GLU A 291 10.72 15.69 14.33
CA GLU A 291 10.43 14.42 15.00
C GLU A 291 9.79 13.35 14.08
N ARG A 292 8.81 13.75 13.27
CA ARG A 292 8.10 12.91 12.32
C ARG A 292 8.10 13.57 10.93
N PRO A 293 9.28 13.69 10.30
CA PRO A 293 9.40 14.30 8.98
C PRO A 293 8.54 13.61 7.92
N ASP A 294 8.28 12.31 8.07
CA ASP A 294 7.38 11.52 7.21
C ASP A 294 5.94 12.09 7.19
N LEU A 295 5.39 12.45 8.34
CA LEU A 295 4.05 13.04 8.44
C LEU A 295 4.03 14.48 7.92
N TRP A 296 5.07 15.25 8.23
CA TRP A 296 5.22 16.62 7.74
C TRP A 296 5.32 16.68 6.21
N TRP A 297 6.00 15.69 5.60
CA TRP A 297 6.11 15.63 4.14
C TRP A 297 4.75 15.51 3.47
N ALA A 298 3.85 14.68 3.99
CA ALA A 298 2.50 14.54 3.45
C ALA A 298 1.75 15.89 3.38
N GLU A 299 1.86 16.71 4.43
CA GLU A 299 1.25 18.05 4.46
C GLU A 299 1.98 19.04 3.54
N ARG A 300 3.33 19.02 3.51
CA ARG A 300 4.15 19.85 2.61
C ARG A 300 3.80 19.60 1.14
N ALA A 301 3.72 18.36 0.72
CA ALA A 301 3.40 17.97 -0.65
C ALA A 301 2.02 18.47 -1.10
N ILE A 302 1.02 18.42 -0.19
CA ILE A 302 -0.32 18.98 -0.46
C ILE A 302 -0.26 20.50 -0.57
N MET A 303 0.41 21.16 0.36
CA MET A 303 0.48 22.63 0.39
C MET A 303 1.28 23.20 -0.75
N ALA A 304 2.38 22.54 -1.16
CA ALA A 304 3.16 22.93 -2.33
C ALA A 304 2.32 22.93 -3.61
N ARG A 305 1.53 21.88 -3.81
CA ARG A 305 0.63 21.79 -4.97
C ARG A 305 -0.50 22.83 -4.92
N ARG A 306 -1.04 23.12 -3.73
CA ARG A 306 -2.01 24.22 -3.56
C ARG A 306 -1.37 25.58 -3.86
N ALA A 307 -0.15 25.80 -3.39
CA ALA A 307 0.60 27.04 -3.68
C ALA A 307 0.85 27.22 -5.18
N LEU A 308 1.25 26.14 -5.89
CA LEU A 308 1.38 26.16 -7.35
C LEU A 308 0.06 26.52 -8.04
N GLN A 309 -1.05 25.93 -7.62
CA GLN A 309 -2.38 26.22 -8.18
C GLN A 309 -2.81 27.69 -7.96
N GLN A 310 -2.30 28.32 -6.93
CA GLN A 310 -2.56 29.74 -6.61
C GLN A 310 -1.52 30.70 -7.20
N GLY A 311 -0.51 30.18 -7.93
CA GLY A 311 0.56 30.96 -8.51
C GLY A 311 1.71 31.32 -7.54
N TYR A 312 1.69 30.81 -6.30
CA TYR A 312 2.75 31.05 -5.30
C TYR A 312 3.93 30.10 -5.51
N VAL A 313 4.60 30.22 -6.67
CA VAL A 313 5.63 29.28 -7.12
C VAL A 313 6.84 29.26 -6.18
N SER A 314 7.34 30.44 -5.79
CA SER A 314 8.49 30.54 -4.88
C SER A 314 8.21 29.91 -3.52
N ASP A 315 7.00 30.10 -2.97
CA ASP A 315 6.59 29.45 -1.73
C ASP A 315 6.52 27.92 -1.88
N ALA A 316 5.97 27.44 -2.99
CA ALA A 316 5.92 26.01 -3.29
C ALA A 316 7.31 25.39 -3.32
N TYR A 317 8.27 26.05 -3.95
CA TYR A 317 9.66 25.60 -3.98
C TYR A 317 10.31 25.65 -2.59
N GLU A 318 10.16 26.76 -1.85
CA GLU A 318 10.74 26.91 -0.52
C GLU A 318 10.25 25.81 0.44
N ILE A 319 8.95 25.54 0.48
CA ILE A 319 8.42 24.51 1.38
C ILE A 319 8.78 23.08 0.95
N THR A 320 9.04 22.84 -0.34
CA THR A 320 9.47 21.52 -0.81
C THR A 320 10.96 21.30 -0.66
N SER A 321 11.81 22.27 -0.98
CA SER A 321 13.26 22.15 -0.86
C SER A 321 13.74 22.00 0.59
N LYS A 322 12.95 22.47 1.56
CA LYS A 322 13.19 22.32 3.01
C LYS A 322 12.47 21.11 3.62
N HIS A 323 12.38 19.98 2.93
CA HIS A 323 11.54 18.84 3.30
C HIS A 323 12.02 18.04 4.53
N ARG A 324 13.29 18.12 4.90
CA ARG A 324 13.88 17.43 6.06
C ARG A 324 13.75 15.89 6.04
N GLN A 325 13.53 15.29 4.86
CA GLN A 325 13.60 13.83 4.71
C GLN A 325 15.06 13.40 4.59
N SER A 326 15.41 12.23 5.13
CA SER A 326 16.77 11.69 5.05
C SER A 326 16.94 10.65 3.96
N ASP A 327 15.91 9.82 3.74
CA ASP A 327 15.95 8.68 2.81
C ASP A 327 14.54 8.18 2.46
N GLY A 328 14.49 7.12 1.69
CA GLY A 328 13.26 6.39 1.35
C GLY A 328 12.37 7.07 0.31
N VAL A 329 11.12 6.60 0.24
CA VAL A 329 10.15 7.05 -0.78
C VAL A 329 9.82 8.53 -0.62
N ASN A 330 9.67 8.99 0.62
CA ASN A 330 9.33 10.40 0.88
C ASN A 330 10.47 11.34 0.48
N TYR A 331 11.73 10.94 0.68
CA TYR A 331 12.90 11.69 0.20
C TYR A 331 12.88 11.81 -1.32
N ALA A 332 12.71 10.68 -2.02
CA ALA A 332 12.66 10.69 -3.48
C ALA A 332 11.51 11.55 -4.04
N GLU A 333 10.33 11.49 -3.41
CA GLU A 333 9.20 12.34 -3.80
C GLU A 333 9.45 13.82 -3.50
N ALA A 334 10.15 14.13 -2.42
CA ALA A 334 10.46 15.51 -2.03
C ALA A 334 11.47 16.16 -2.96
N GLU A 335 12.58 15.47 -3.23
CA GLU A 335 13.58 15.93 -4.18
C GLU A 335 13.00 16.04 -5.60
N TRP A 336 12.19 15.06 -5.99
CA TRP A 336 11.52 15.14 -7.28
C TRP A 336 10.60 16.37 -7.37
N LEU A 337 9.76 16.62 -6.36
CA LEU A 337 8.79 17.71 -6.40
C LEU A 337 9.52 19.07 -6.41
N ALA A 338 10.57 19.22 -5.61
CA ALA A 338 11.39 20.43 -5.60
C ALA A 338 12.08 20.65 -6.96
N GLY A 339 12.71 19.61 -7.52
CA GLY A 339 13.34 19.66 -8.83
C GLY A 339 12.36 19.98 -9.96
N TRP A 340 11.17 19.38 -9.93
CA TRP A 340 10.13 19.65 -10.93
C TRP A 340 9.61 21.09 -10.86
N ILE A 341 9.40 21.63 -9.65
CA ILE A 341 9.02 23.04 -9.47
C ILE A 341 10.14 23.95 -9.97
N ALA A 342 11.38 23.69 -9.62
CA ALA A 342 12.54 24.46 -10.08
C ALA A 342 12.63 24.48 -11.62
N LEU A 343 12.50 23.30 -12.26
CA LEU A 343 12.61 23.19 -13.71
C LEU A 343 11.46 23.85 -14.46
N ARG A 344 10.22 23.56 -14.03
CA ARG A 344 9.04 23.86 -14.85
C ARG A 344 8.36 25.20 -14.54
N PHE A 345 8.55 25.72 -13.34
CA PHE A 345 7.87 26.92 -12.88
C PHE A 345 8.83 28.08 -12.54
N LEU A 346 10.08 27.76 -12.16
CA LEU A 346 11.08 28.79 -11.87
C LEU A 346 12.12 28.96 -13.00
N SER A 347 12.16 28.02 -13.95
CA SER A 347 13.19 27.97 -15.01
C SER A 347 14.62 27.82 -14.48
N GLU A 348 14.77 27.26 -13.28
CA GLU A 348 16.03 27.05 -12.55
C GLU A 348 16.57 25.63 -12.81
N ALA A 349 17.03 25.39 -14.04
CA ALA A 349 17.42 24.06 -14.49
C ALA A 349 18.62 23.47 -13.74
N GLU A 350 19.59 24.30 -13.28
CA GLU A 350 20.71 23.82 -12.44
C GLU A 350 20.24 23.35 -11.05
N ALA A 351 19.34 24.10 -10.42
CA ALA A 351 18.76 23.70 -9.14
C ALA A 351 17.96 22.39 -9.30
N ALA A 352 17.20 22.28 -10.38
CA ALA A 352 16.45 21.07 -10.71
C ALA A 352 17.37 19.86 -10.91
N LEU A 353 18.45 20.01 -11.68
CA LEU A 353 19.43 18.95 -11.91
C LEU A 353 20.04 18.45 -10.60
N LYS A 354 20.36 19.36 -9.67
CA LYS A 354 20.85 19.00 -8.34
C LYS A 354 19.85 18.14 -7.58
N HIS A 355 18.57 18.55 -7.53
CA HIS A 355 17.51 17.79 -6.85
C HIS A 355 17.33 16.39 -7.46
N PHE A 356 17.28 16.28 -8.80
CA PHE A 356 17.11 14.99 -9.46
C PHE A 356 18.33 14.08 -9.29
N THR A 357 19.54 14.63 -9.21
CA THR A 357 20.74 13.86 -8.89
C THR A 357 20.69 13.32 -7.47
N GLN A 358 20.32 14.16 -6.49
CA GLN A 358 20.13 13.75 -5.09
C GLN A 358 19.05 12.66 -4.96
N MET A 359 17.97 12.76 -5.73
CA MET A 359 16.97 11.70 -5.82
C MET A 359 17.57 10.41 -6.37
N SER A 360 18.35 10.49 -7.45
CA SER A 360 18.97 9.34 -8.12
C SER A 360 19.91 8.57 -7.19
N ASP A 361 20.72 9.29 -6.41
CA ASP A 361 21.71 8.72 -5.48
C ASP A 361 21.09 7.83 -4.40
N LYS A 362 19.83 8.11 -4.04
CA LYS A 362 19.10 7.38 -3.00
C LYS A 362 17.96 6.50 -3.52
N ALA A 363 17.67 6.53 -4.82
CA ALA A 363 16.61 5.73 -5.40
C ALA A 363 16.91 4.23 -5.35
N GLN A 364 16.05 3.46 -4.66
CA GLN A 364 16.18 2.01 -4.54
C GLN A 364 15.34 1.27 -5.58
N SER A 365 14.13 1.77 -5.88
CA SER A 365 13.21 1.11 -6.77
C SER A 365 13.49 1.42 -8.25
N SER A 366 13.17 0.47 -9.14
CA SER A 366 13.23 0.65 -10.59
C SER A 366 12.48 1.89 -11.06
N LEU A 367 11.27 2.11 -10.52
CA LEU A 367 10.46 3.29 -10.84
C LEU A 367 11.14 4.59 -10.40
N GLY A 368 11.71 4.62 -9.19
CA GLY A 368 12.44 5.79 -8.68
C GLY A 368 13.66 6.12 -9.52
N LYS A 369 14.44 5.11 -9.90
CA LYS A 369 15.61 5.24 -10.78
C LYS A 369 15.24 5.76 -12.17
N ALA A 370 14.21 5.17 -12.78
CA ALA A 370 13.70 5.60 -14.08
C ALA A 370 13.24 7.07 -14.06
N ARG A 371 12.48 7.45 -13.03
CA ARG A 371 11.99 8.82 -12.85
C ARG A 371 13.13 9.81 -12.67
N ALA A 372 14.08 9.52 -11.79
CA ALA A 372 15.23 10.38 -11.56
C ALA A 372 16.05 10.60 -12.85
N ALA A 373 16.40 9.51 -13.53
CA ALA A 373 17.19 9.57 -14.75
C ALA A 373 16.45 10.32 -15.87
N TYR A 374 15.14 10.11 -16.05
CA TYR A 374 14.34 10.86 -17.01
C TYR A 374 14.37 12.38 -16.74
N TRP A 375 14.14 12.79 -15.49
CA TRP A 375 14.12 14.21 -15.14
C TRP A 375 15.50 14.85 -15.10
N ILE A 376 16.58 14.10 -14.82
CA ILE A 376 17.96 14.53 -15.08
C ILE A 376 18.13 14.85 -16.57
N GLY A 377 17.66 13.95 -17.45
CA GLY A 377 17.68 14.18 -18.90
C GLY A 377 16.94 15.45 -19.31
N ARG A 378 15.73 15.71 -18.74
CA ARG A 378 14.95 16.93 -19.01
C ARG A 378 15.66 18.19 -18.54
N ALA A 379 16.31 18.15 -17.36
CA ALA A 379 17.05 19.29 -16.81
C ALA A 379 18.32 19.55 -17.62
N ALA A 380 19.11 18.54 -17.94
CA ALA A 380 20.30 18.65 -18.79
C ALA A 380 19.97 19.17 -20.20
N GLN A 381 18.86 18.71 -20.78
CA GLN A 381 18.36 19.20 -22.07
C GLN A 381 18.02 20.69 -22.01
N SER A 382 17.37 21.15 -20.93
CA SER A 382 17.07 22.57 -20.72
C SER A 382 18.32 23.44 -20.58
N LEU A 383 19.43 22.85 -20.10
CA LEU A 383 20.75 23.49 -20.00
C LEU A 383 21.56 23.43 -21.31
N GLY A 384 21.04 22.79 -22.35
CA GLY A 384 21.77 22.57 -23.62
C GLY A 384 22.87 21.49 -23.55
N ARG A 385 22.93 20.71 -22.46
CA ARG A 385 23.92 19.63 -22.23
C ARG A 385 23.47 18.33 -22.89
N LYS A 386 23.58 18.26 -24.20
CA LYS A 386 23.01 17.18 -25.03
C LYS A 386 23.53 15.78 -24.67
N GLU A 387 24.84 15.66 -24.46
CA GLU A 387 25.49 14.39 -24.13
C GLU A 387 25.01 13.86 -22.77
N GLU A 388 24.94 14.74 -21.76
CA GLU A 388 24.44 14.41 -20.42
C GLU A 388 22.96 14.01 -20.48
N ALA A 389 22.12 14.75 -21.21
CA ALA A 389 20.73 14.43 -21.42
C ALA A 389 20.53 13.05 -22.07
N THR A 390 21.30 12.76 -23.13
CA THR A 390 21.24 11.49 -23.82
C THR A 390 21.68 10.33 -22.92
N ALA A 391 22.73 10.52 -22.13
CA ALA A 391 23.20 9.50 -21.17
C ALA A 391 22.13 9.21 -20.11
N ALA A 392 21.49 10.25 -19.58
CA ALA A 392 20.42 10.11 -18.59
C ALA A 392 19.17 9.41 -19.17
N TYR A 393 18.75 9.76 -20.39
CA TYR A 393 17.64 9.07 -21.06
C TYR A 393 17.97 7.60 -21.35
N ARG A 394 19.21 7.27 -21.72
CA ARG A 394 19.63 5.86 -21.88
C ARG A 394 19.51 5.09 -20.57
N GLN A 395 19.89 5.70 -19.46
CA GLN A 395 19.73 5.06 -18.14
C GLN A 395 18.26 4.85 -17.78
N ALA A 396 17.39 5.84 -18.03
CA ALA A 396 15.97 5.71 -17.78
C ALA A 396 15.33 4.63 -18.66
N SER A 397 15.71 4.53 -19.95
CA SER A 397 15.16 3.57 -20.91
C SER A 397 15.44 2.09 -20.58
N LEU A 398 16.44 1.81 -19.72
CA LEU A 398 16.67 0.47 -19.19
C LEU A 398 15.48 -0.08 -18.40
N PHE A 399 14.64 0.80 -17.87
CA PHE A 399 13.40 0.46 -17.19
C PHE A 399 12.20 0.52 -18.15
N SER A 400 12.28 -0.21 -19.23
CA SER A 400 11.39 -0.11 -20.40
C SER A 400 9.91 -0.39 -20.13
N THR A 401 9.56 -1.00 -18.99
CA THR A 401 8.18 -1.23 -18.58
C THR A 401 7.59 -0.09 -17.76
N SER A 402 8.41 0.89 -17.35
CA SER A 402 7.97 2.03 -16.54
C SER A 402 7.58 3.23 -17.42
N TYR A 403 6.68 4.06 -16.92
CA TYR A 403 6.23 5.30 -17.57
C TYR A 403 7.40 6.20 -18.02
N TYR A 404 8.35 6.46 -17.10
CA TYR A 404 9.50 7.33 -17.42
C TYR A 404 10.55 6.64 -18.31
N GLY A 405 10.68 5.31 -18.20
CA GLY A 405 11.54 4.55 -19.11
C GLY A 405 11.03 4.57 -20.55
N GLN A 406 9.71 4.49 -20.71
CA GLN A 406 9.06 4.61 -22.05
C GLN A 406 9.20 6.02 -22.60
N LEU A 407 8.95 7.06 -21.80
CA LEU A 407 9.18 8.45 -22.20
C LEU A 407 10.64 8.71 -22.61
N ALA A 408 11.59 8.13 -21.87
CA ALA A 408 13.01 8.25 -22.18
C ALA A 408 13.37 7.56 -23.50
N SER A 409 12.77 6.38 -23.77
CA SER A 409 12.97 5.68 -25.06
C SER A 409 12.51 6.53 -26.24
N GLU A 410 11.40 7.27 -26.13
CA GLU A 410 10.94 8.19 -27.17
C GLU A 410 11.89 9.40 -27.34
N GLN A 411 12.50 9.92 -26.28
CA GLN A 411 13.50 11.00 -26.37
C GLN A 411 14.77 10.57 -27.09
N LEU A 412 15.12 9.29 -27.05
CA LEU A 412 16.27 8.72 -27.77
C LEU A 412 16.00 8.47 -29.26
N GLY A 413 14.72 8.48 -29.65
CA GLY A 413 14.29 8.29 -31.03
C GLY A 413 14.15 6.81 -31.47
N PRO A 414 13.56 6.58 -32.64
CA PRO A 414 13.17 5.25 -33.11
C PRO A 414 14.35 4.33 -33.43
N GLU A 415 15.52 4.87 -33.70
CA GLU A 415 16.73 4.08 -34.02
C GLU A 415 17.20 3.21 -32.84
N GLN A 416 16.93 3.63 -31.60
CA GLN A 416 17.32 2.88 -30.41
C GLN A 416 16.36 1.71 -30.13
N GLY A 417 15.17 1.72 -30.69
CA GLY A 417 14.13 0.73 -30.46
C GLY A 417 13.67 0.67 -29.02
N TRP A 418 12.47 0.16 -28.79
CA TRP A 418 11.97 -0.15 -27.47
C TRP A 418 11.85 -1.66 -27.28
N MET A 419 12.62 -2.21 -26.33
CA MET A 419 12.62 -3.65 -26.06
C MET A 419 12.08 -3.92 -24.68
N MET A 420 11.16 -4.88 -24.59
CA MET A 420 10.76 -5.44 -23.30
C MET A 420 11.80 -6.46 -22.84
N PRO A 421 12.09 -6.54 -21.54
CA PRO A 421 12.97 -7.57 -21.02
C PRO A 421 12.36 -8.96 -21.26
N ALA A 422 13.22 -9.93 -21.54
CA ALA A 422 12.80 -11.32 -21.57
C ALA A 422 12.52 -11.82 -20.14
N ASP A 423 11.52 -12.69 -20.00
CA ASP A 423 11.26 -13.32 -18.72
C ASP A 423 12.45 -14.22 -18.32
N PRO A 424 12.93 -14.12 -17.07
CA PRO A 424 14.04 -14.93 -16.59
C PRO A 424 13.75 -16.43 -16.70
N GLN A 425 14.74 -17.16 -17.23
CA GLN A 425 14.65 -18.62 -17.33
C GLN A 425 15.36 -19.26 -16.14
N PRO A 426 14.63 -20.07 -15.30
CA PRO A 426 15.26 -20.74 -14.18
C PRO A 426 16.20 -21.85 -14.63
N SER A 427 17.35 -21.99 -13.98
CA SER A 427 18.29 -23.12 -14.20
C SER A 427 17.69 -24.43 -13.70
N ASP A 428 18.29 -25.54 -14.10
CA ASP A 428 17.83 -26.87 -13.62
C ASP A 428 18.11 -27.06 -12.13
N GLU A 429 19.17 -26.47 -11.60
CA GLU A 429 19.46 -26.42 -10.17
C GLU A 429 18.38 -25.64 -9.39
N GLU A 430 18.00 -24.46 -9.89
CA GLU A 430 16.90 -23.67 -9.31
C GLU A 430 15.55 -24.43 -9.33
N LYS A 431 15.27 -25.12 -10.42
CA LYS A 431 14.06 -25.98 -10.53
C LYS A 431 14.08 -27.12 -9.50
N ALA A 432 15.22 -27.80 -9.34
CA ALA A 432 15.38 -28.88 -8.36
C ALA A 432 15.24 -28.36 -6.92
N ARG A 433 15.93 -27.26 -6.58
CA ARG A 433 15.83 -26.60 -5.27
C ARG A 433 14.40 -26.14 -4.97
N PHE A 434 13.72 -25.58 -5.96
CA PHE A 434 12.35 -25.10 -5.83
C PHE A 434 11.36 -26.27 -5.61
N ALA A 435 11.53 -27.37 -6.31
CA ALA A 435 10.68 -28.56 -6.18
C ALA A 435 10.83 -29.23 -4.79
N ALA A 436 12.02 -29.15 -4.18
CA ALA A 436 12.29 -29.68 -2.86
C ALA A 436 11.78 -28.80 -1.72
N HIS A 437 11.34 -27.53 -2.01
CA HIS A 437 10.96 -26.56 -0.99
C HIS A 437 9.58 -26.89 -0.41
N ASP A 438 9.48 -27.10 0.91
CA ASP A 438 8.25 -27.54 1.60
C ASP A 438 7.08 -26.55 1.46
N VAL A 439 7.35 -25.23 1.43
CA VAL A 439 6.32 -24.22 1.15
C VAL A 439 5.74 -24.37 -0.26
N GLY A 440 6.60 -24.71 -1.23
CA GLY A 440 6.16 -25.00 -2.60
C GLY A 440 5.26 -26.23 -2.67
N GLN A 441 5.63 -27.29 -1.96
CA GLN A 441 4.84 -28.53 -1.85
C GLN A 441 3.52 -28.32 -1.07
N ALA A 442 3.53 -27.47 -0.02
CA ALA A 442 2.30 -27.10 0.69
C ALA A 442 1.30 -26.38 -0.24
N ILE A 443 1.78 -25.55 -1.17
CA ILE A 443 0.92 -24.92 -2.19
C ILE A 443 0.32 -25.97 -3.12
N ASP A 444 1.06 -27.03 -3.49
CA ASP A 444 0.52 -28.13 -4.30
C ASP A 444 -0.61 -28.86 -3.57
N LEU A 445 -0.43 -29.16 -2.29
CA LEU A 445 -1.47 -29.79 -1.46
C LEU A 445 -2.74 -28.90 -1.38
N LEU A 446 -2.57 -27.58 -1.22
CA LEU A 446 -3.70 -26.63 -1.24
C LEU A 446 -4.42 -26.62 -2.59
N ALA A 447 -3.67 -26.72 -3.69
CA ALA A 447 -4.23 -26.81 -5.03
C ALA A 447 -5.04 -28.09 -5.24
N GLU A 448 -4.46 -29.25 -4.88
CA GLU A 448 -5.12 -30.56 -4.97
C GLU A 448 -6.36 -30.63 -4.08
N ALA A 449 -6.34 -29.98 -2.93
CA ALA A 449 -7.50 -29.87 -2.06
C ALA A 449 -8.61 -28.98 -2.62
N GLY A 450 -8.36 -28.21 -3.68
CA GLY A 450 -9.30 -27.25 -4.24
C GLY A 450 -9.48 -25.99 -3.38
N THR A 451 -8.46 -25.64 -2.58
CA THR A 451 -8.47 -24.51 -1.66
C THR A 451 -7.42 -23.43 -2.03
N PRO A 452 -7.36 -22.98 -3.32
CA PRO A 452 -6.32 -22.02 -3.78
C PRO A 452 -6.39 -20.67 -3.08
N GLY A 453 -7.50 -20.35 -2.41
CA GLY A 453 -7.66 -19.15 -1.59
C GLY A 453 -6.68 -19.08 -0.42
N LEU A 454 -6.32 -20.23 0.15
CA LEU A 454 -5.37 -20.35 1.27
C LEU A 454 -3.89 -20.24 0.82
N ALA A 455 -3.61 -20.34 -0.48
CA ALA A 455 -2.24 -20.36 -1.00
C ALA A 455 -1.54 -18.98 -0.98
N ARG A 456 -2.28 -17.88 -0.90
CA ARG A 456 -1.72 -16.52 -1.00
C ARG A 456 -0.56 -16.23 -0.03
N PRO A 457 -0.66 -16.47 1.28
CA PRO A 457 0.45 -16.23 2.20
C PRO A 457 1.69 -17.07 1.86
N PHE A 458 1.49 -18.32 1.46
CA PHE A 458 2.57 -19.23 1.08
C PHE A 458 3.27 -18.78 -0.21
N LEU A 459 2.51 -18.36 -1.22
CA LEU A 459 3.06 -17.79 -2.47
C LEU A 459 3.86 -16.53 -2.21
N MET A 460 3.35 -15.63 -1.35
CA MET A 460 4.07 -14.41 -0.97
C MET A 460 5.40 -14.73 -0.28
N ARG A 461 5.38 -15.70 0.63
CA ARG A 461 6.61 -16.11 1.33
C ARG A 461 7.61 -16.80 0.41
N LEU A 462 7.12 -17.65 -0.51
CA LEU A 462 7.95 -18.30 -1.51
C LEU A 462 8.67 -17.28 -2.40
N LEU A 463 7.97 -16.21 -2.80
CA LEU A 463 8.58 -15.09 -3.54
C LEU A 463 9.56 -14.28 -2.68
N GLU A 464 9.27 -14.06 -1.40
CA GLU A 464 10.16 -13.36 -0.47
C GLU A 464 11.48 -14.11 -0.26
N ASN A 465 11.43 -15.43 -0.20
CA ASN A 465 12.60 -16.30 -0.05
C ASN A 465 13.35 -16.51 -1.37
N ALA A 466 12.79 -16.09 -2.52
CA ALA A 466 13.42 -16.24 -3.83
C ALA A 466 14.55 -15.21 -4.03
N GLU A 467 15.80 -15.67 -3.98
CA GLU A 467 17.00 -14.84 -4.05
C GLU A 467 17.34 -14.42 -5.49
N THR A 468 17.03 -15.27 -6.47
CA THR A 468 17.39 -15.08 -7.88
C THR A 468 16.18 -14.76 -8.75
N PRO A 469 16.39 -14.14 -9.92
CA PRO A 469 15.30 -13.92 -10.90
C PRO A 469 14.62 -15.22 -11.34
N GLY A 470 15.37 -16.32 -11.51
CA GLY A 470 14.82 -17.63 -11.87
C GLY A 470 13.90 -18.21 -10.80
N LEU A 471 14.29 -18.15 -9.52
CA LEU A 471 13.45 -18.59 -8.41
C LEU A 471 12.19 -17.72 -8.27
N LYS A 472 12.29 -16.40 -8.53
CA LYS A 472 11.11 -15.53 -8.55
C LYS A 472 10.14 -15.90 -9.67
N ALA A 473 10.66 -16.21 -10.86
CA ALA A 473 9.86 -16.68 -11.97
C ALA A 473 9.10 -17.98 -11.63
N LEU A 474 9.78 -18.95 -10.98
CA LEU A 474 9.16 -20.19 -10.51
C LEU A 474 8.05 -19.93 -9.47
N ALA A 475 8.28 -19.01 -8.52
CA ALA A 475 7.29 -18.67 -7.50
C ALA A 475 6.02 -18.05 -8.13
N VAL A 476 6.20 -17.20 -9.15
CA VAL A 476 5.07 -16.61 -9.88
C VAL A 476 4.36 -17.61 -10.76
N ALA A 477 5.10 -18.49 -11.46
CA ALA A 477 4.54 -19.56 -12.27
C ALA A 477 3.71 -20.55 -11.41
N LYS A 478 4.02 -20.68 -10.12
CA LYS A 478 3.21 -21.47 -9.18
C LYS A 478 1.79 -20.92 -9.02
N ALA A 479 1.63 -19.58 -8.98
CA ALA A 479 0.31 -18.95 -8.96
C ALA A 479 -0.46 -19.12 -10.27
N GLU A 480 0.23 -19.10 -11.41
CA GLU A 480 -0.38 -19.38 -12.73
C GLU A 480 -0.99 -20.78 -12.77
N LYS A 481 -0.25 -21.79 -12.28
CA LYS A 481 -0.75 -23.18 -12.19
C LYS A 481 -2.00 -23.31 -11.31
N LEU A 482 -2.20 -22.43 -10.35
CA LEU A 482 -3.42 -22.38 -9.53
C LEU A 482 -4.60 -21.73 -10.27
N GLY A 483 -4.42 -21.23 -11.50
CA GLY A 483 -5.45 -20.49 -12.24
C GLY A 483 -5.78 -19.11 -11.61
N ARG A 484 -4.92 -18.61 -10.71
CA ARG A 484 -5.15 -17.36 -9.96
C ARG A 484 -4.39 -16.20 -10.62
N ILE A 485 -4.96 -15.69 -11.71
CA ILE A 485 -4.39 -14.55 -12.47
C ILE A 485 -4.13 -13.34 -11.55
N ASP A 486 -5.03 -13.08 -10.62
CA ASP A 486 -4.90 -12.00 -9.64
C ASP A 486 -3.66 -12.16 -8.73
N LEU A 487 -3.40 -13.37 -8.26
CA LEU A 487 -2.19 -13.66 -7.48
C LEU A 487 -0.94 -13.58 -8.35
N THR A 488 -0.99 -14.09 -9.57
CA THR A 488 0.09 -14.02 -10.55
C THR A 488 0.52 -12.58 -10.80
N VAL A 489 -0.42 -11.68 -11.11
CA VAL A 489 -0.15 -10.25 -11.30
C VAL A 489 0.36 -9.58 -10.03
N SER A 490 -0.19 -9.94 -8.87
CA SER A 490 0.24 -9.40 -7.57
C SER A 490 1.69 -9.77 -7.26
N LEU A 491 2.07 -11.02 -7.48
CA LEU A 491 3.43 -11.53 -7.28
C LEU A 491 4.41 -10.94 -8.29
N ALA A 492 4.03 -10.85 -9.59
CA ALA A 492 4.85 -10.24 -10.62
C ALA A 492 5.15 -8.77 -10.31
N ARG A 493 4.15 -7.99 -9.86
CA ARG A 493 4.35 -6.61 -9.39
C ARG A 493 5.30 -6.52 -8.17
N ARG A 494 5.29 -7.53 -7.31
CA ARG A 494 6.21 -7.57 -6.15
C ARG A 494 7.63 -7.95 -6.60
N ALA A 495 7.78 -8.89 -7.52
CA ALA A 495 9.06 -9.24 -8.14
C ALA A 495 9.68 -8.03 -8.87
N ASP A 496 8.89 -7.27 -9.62
CA ASP A 496 9.33 -6.06 -10.31
C ASP A 496 9.88 -5.00 -9.35
N ARG A 497 9.23 -4.78 -8.21
CA ARG A 497 9.76 -3.88 -7.17
C ARG A 497 11.10 -4.32 -6.60
N SER A 498 11.41 -5.60 -6.64
CA SER A 498 12.72 -6.17 -6.25
C SER A 498 13.66 -6.40 -7.45
N GLY A 499 13.41 -5.72 -8.58
CA GLY A 499 14.27 -5.69 -9.76
C GLY A 499 14.11 -6.87 -10.71
N THR A 500 13.04 -7.67 -10.62
CA THR A 500 12.78 -8.79 -11.52
C THR A 500 11.45 -8.59 -12.23
N THR A 501 11.51 -8.15 -13.48
CA THR A 501 10.33 -7.95 -14.33
C THR A 501 9.93 -9.26 -14.99
N LEU A 502 8.66 -9.61 -14.93
CA LEU A 502 8.04 -10.80 -15.52
C LEU A 502 6.91 -10.35 -16.45
N ILE A 503 7.18 -10.30 -17.74
CA ILE A 503 6.26 -9.75 -18.75
C ILE A 503 5.02 -10.63 -18.89
N GLY A 504 5.22 -11.94 -19.03
CA GLY A 504 4.14 -12.90 -19.19
C GLY A 504 3.12 -12.81 -18.06
N ALA A 505 3.62 -12.94 -16.84
CA ALA A 505 2.83 -12.97 -15.61
C ALA A 505 2.31 -11.58 -15.19
N GLY A 506 3.10 -10.55 -15.41
CA GLY A 506 2.79 -9.17 -15.00
C GLY A 506 1.72 -8.50 -15.85
N TRP A 507 1.61 -8.88 -17.11
CA TRP A 507 0.61 -8.36 -18.09
C TRP A 507 -0.07 -9.53 -18.80
N PRO A 508 -0.86 -10.36 -18.10
CA PRO A 508 -1.50 -11.53 -18.69
C PRO A 508 -2.50 -11.15 -19.79
N LEU A 509 -2.74 -12.09 -20.70
CA LEU A 509 -3.77 -12.01 -21.74
C LEU A 509 -4.87 -13.04 -21.43
N PRO A 510 -5.75 -12.77 -20.45
CA PRO A 510 -6.81 -13.71 -20.11
C PRO A 510 -7.85 -13.80 -21.22
N PRO A 511 -8.56 -14.95 -21.36
CA PRO A 511 -9.52 -15.18 -22.43
C PRO A 511 -10.87 -14.49 -22.18
N TYR A 512 -10.86 -13.22 -21.71
CA TYR A 512 -12.09 -12.45 -21.59
C TYR A 512 -12.54 -11.91 -22.95
N ALA A 513 -13.83 -12.09 -23.25
CA ALA A 513 -14.43 -11.45 -24.40
C ALA A 513 -14.55 -9.95 -24.16
N LEU A 514 -13.79 -9.16 -24.92
CA LEU A 514 -13.89 -7.71 -24.91
C LEU A 514 -14.84 -7.25 -26.02
N PRO A 515 -15.71 -6.23 -25.81
CA PRO A 515 -16.60 -5.72 -26.86
C PRO A 515 -15.83 -5.21 -28.08
N GLU A 516 -16.25 -5.62 -29.29
CA GLU A 516 -15.58 -5.23 -30.54
C GLU A 516 -15.71 -3.71 -30.82
N ASP A 517 -16.85 -3.13 -30.44
CA ASP A 517 -17.13 -1.70 -30.58
C ASP A 517 -16.66 -0.88 -29.37
N GLY A 518 -15.91 -1.50 -28.46
CA GLY A 518 -15.38 -0.93 -27.24
C GLY A 518 -14.13 -0.05 -27.46
N PRO A 519 -13.57 0.49 -26.35
CA PRO A 519 -12.25 1.10 -26.36
C PRO A 519 -11.17 0.10 -26.78
N GLU A 520 -9.99 0.61 -27.15
CA GLU A 520 -8.83 -0.20 -27.51
C GLU A 520 -8.59 -1.34 -26.51
N LYS A 521 -8.38 -2.57 -27.00
CA LYS A 521 -8.18 -3.76 -26.16
C LYS A 521 -7.03 -3.59 -25.18
N ALA A 522 -5.91 -2.99 -25.62
CA ALA A 522 -4.76 -2.70 -24.75
C ALA A 522 -5.13 -1.76 -23.59
N LEU A 523 -5.93 -0.72 -23.84
CA LEU A 523 -6.40 0.21 -22.81
C LEU A 523 -7.32 -0.48 -21.79
N VAL A 524 -8.25 -1.33 -22.25
CA VAL A 524 -9.16 -2.09 -21.38
C VAL A 524 -8.40 -3.05 -20.48
N LEU A 525 -7.46 -3.82 -21.03
CA LEU A 525 -6.63 -4.75 -20.26
C LEU A 525 -5.73 -4.00 -19.25
N ALA A 526 -5.13 -2.88 -19.65
CA ALA A 526 -4.32 -2.04 -18.78
C ALA A 526 -5.16 -1.49 -17.60
N LEU A 527 -6.40 -1.08 -17.87
CA LEU A 527 -7.32 -0.59 -16.85
C LEU A 527 -7.72 -1.73 -15.88
N ILE A 528 -8.15 -2.89 -16.37
CA ILE A 528 -8.50 -4.06 -15.52
C ILE A 528 -7.30 -4.46 -14.66
N ARG A 529 -6.10 -4.48 -15.23
CA ARG A 529 -4.87 -4.75 -14.49
C ARG A 529 -4.65 -3.76 -13.35
N GLN A 530 -4.92 -2.49 -13.58
CA GLN A 530 -4.73 -1.44 -12.56
C GLN A 530 -5.82 -1.48 -11.51
N GLU A 531 -7.08 -1.70 -11.88
CA GLU A 531 -8.24 -1.68 -10.98
C GLU A 531 -8.27 -2.87 -10.02
N SER A 532 -8.19 -4.08 -10.55
CA SER A 532 -8.36 -5.31 -9.76
C SER A 532 -7.17 -6.27 -9.80
N GLY A 533 -6.21 -6.06 -10.71
CA GLY A 533 -5.21 -7.08 -11.03
C GLY A 533 -5.86 -8.36 -11.55
N PHE A 534 -7.00 -8.27 -12.24
CA PHE A 534 -7.83 -9.38 -12.73
C PHE A 534 -8.53 -10.21 -11.64
N HIS A 535 -8.71 -9.66 -10.42
CA HIS A 535 -9.50 -10.30 -9.38
C HIS A 535 -11.00 -10.07 -9.63
N VAL A 536 -11.71 -11.13 -10.02
CA VAL A 536 -13.15 -11.07 -10.37
C VAL A 536 -14.00 -10.59 -9.19
N GLU A 537 -13.68 -11.07 -7.98
CA GLU A 537 -14.42 -10.78 -6.75
C GLU A 537 -13.89 -9.54 -6.00
N ALA A 538 -13.05 -8.72 -6.63
CA ALA A 538 -12.46 -7.56 -5.98
C ALA A 538 -13.52 -6.61 -5.42
N LEU A 539 -13.34 -6.21 -4.15
CA LEU A 539 -14.18 -5.25 -3.45
C LEU A 539 -13.29 -4.22 -2.77
N SER A 540 -13.42 -2.95 -3.15
CA SER A 540 -12.68 -1.86 -2.52
C SER A 540 -13.33 -1.41 -1.20
N SER A 541 -12.58 -0.71 -0.36
CA SER A 541 -13.10 -0.08 0.86
C SER A 541 -14.22 0.94 0.59
N ALA A 542 -14.22 1.56 -0.60
CA ALA A 542 -15.26 2.48 -1.05
C ALA A 542 -16.47 1.77 -1.66
N GLY A 543 -16.44 0.44 -1.81
CA GLY A 543 -17.53 -0.36 -2.36
C GLY A 543 -17.50 -0.52 -3.88
N ALA A 544 -16.41 -0.18 -4.58
CA ALA A 544 -16.22 -0.50 -5.99
C ALA A 544 -16.01 -2.01 -6.17
N ARG A 545 -16.50 -2.60 -7.29
CA ARG A 545 -16.64 -4.06 -7.42
C ARG A 545 -16.15 -4.61 -8.75
N GLY A 546 -15.52 -5.77 -8.68
CA GLY A 546 -15.19 -6.63 -9.82
C GLY A 546 -13.99 -6.18 -10.63
N LEU A 547 -13.82 -6.73 -11.83
CA LEU A 547 -12.64 -6.55 -12.68
C LEU A 547 -12.31 -5.08 -12.98
N MET A 548 -13.30 -4.28 -13.29
CA MET A 548 -13.15 -2.86 -13.64
C MET A 548 -13.56 -1.91 -12.48
N GLN A 549 -13.71 -2.43 -11.26
CA GLN A 549 -13.97 -1.67 -10.03
C GLN A 549 -15.10 -0.64 -10.18
N LEU A 550 -16.26 -1.09 -10.65
CA LEU A 550 -17.41 -0.22 -10.82
C LEU A 550 -18.13 0.05 -9.50
N MET A 551 -18.45 1.32 -9.25
CA MET A 551 -19.38 1.68 -8.19
C MET A 551 -20.79 1.19 -8.52
N PRO A 552 -21.51 0.54 -7.58
CA PRO A 552 -22.86 0.02 -7.84
C PRO A 552 -23.85 1.04 -8.41
N ALA A 553 -23.74 2.31 -7.99
CA ALA A 553 -24.58 3.39 -8.50
C ALA A 553 -24.29 3.72 -9.97
N THR A 554 -23.01 3.71 -10.37
CA THR A 554 -22.58 3.91 -11.76
C THR A 554 -23.06 2.75 -12.63
N ALA A 555 -22.81 1.51 -12.17
CA ALA A 555 -23.23 0.30 -12.88
C ALA A 555 -24.75 0.25 -13.08
N LYS A 556 -25.56 0.68 -12.09
CA LYS A 556 -27.02 0.76 -12.19
C LYS A 556 -27.46 1.72 -13.30
N LYS A 557 -26.87 2.91 -13.37
CA LYS A 557 -27.18 3.90 -14.41
C LYS A 557 -26.86 3.37 -15.81
N LEU A 558 -25.69 2.75 -15.96
CA LEU A 558 -25.26 2.14 -17.23
C LEU A 558 -26.16 0.98 -17.62
N ALA A 559 -26.49 0.08 -16.72
CA ALA A 559 -27.40 -1.03 -16.98
C ALA A 559 -28.79 -0.55 -17.41
N GLN A 560 -29.31 0.52 -16.80
CA GLN A 560 -30.57 1.15 -17.19
C GLN A 560 -30.51 1.72 -18.62
N SER A 561 -29.42 2.46 -18.96
CA SER A 561 -29.25 3.02 -20.32
C SER A 561 -29.11 1.92 -21.38
N MET A 562 -28.51 0.79 -21.03
CA MET A 562 -28.34 -0.39 -21.89
C MET A 562 -29.55 -1.33 -21.87
N LYS A 563 -30.60 -1.04 -21.07
CA LYS A 563 -31.79 -1.90 -20.88
C LYS A 563 -31.43 -3.32 -20.41
N ILE A 564 -30.39 -3.46 -19.53
CA ILE A 564 -29.93 -4.73 -18.97
C ILE A 564 -30.46 -4.87 -17.54
N LYS A 565 -30.92 -6.07 -17.20
CA LYS A 565 -31.21 -6.42 -15.79
C LYS A 565 -29.91 -6.48 -15.01
N TYR A 566 -29.88 -5.87 -13.84
CA TYR A 566 -28.67 -5.71 -13.04
C TYR A 566 -28.95 -5.83 -11.55
N THR A 567 -28.09 -6.53 -10.86
CA THR A 567 -27.98 -6.53 -9.39
C THR A 567 -26.53 -6.28 -8.97
N PRO A 568 -26.28 -5.61 -7.82
CA PRO A 568 -24.92 -5.28 -7.38
C PRO A 568 -23.97 -6.48 -7.23
N ASN A 569 -24.51 -7.67 -6.88
CA ASN A 569 -23.70 -8.88 -6.71
C ASN A 569 -23.15 -9.42 -8.05
N GLN A 570 -23.82 -9.15 -9.16
CA GLN A 570 -23.34 -9.54 -10.49
C GLN A 570 -22.00 -8.88 -10.87
N LEU A 571 -21.64 -7.74 -10.26
CA LEU A 571 -20.34 -7.12 -10.52
C LEU A 571 -19.16 -7.98 -10.07
N THR A 572 -19.36 -8.89 -9.13
CA THR A 572 -18.32 -9.79 -8.59
C THR A 572 -18.52 -11.26 -8.98
N SER A 573 -19.67 -11.60 -9.61
CA SER A 573 -19.96 -12.97 -10.01
C SER A 573 -20.06 -13.16 -11.53
N ASP A 574 -20.17 -12.08 -12.30
CA ASP A 574 -20.27 -12.10 -13.76
C ASP A 574 -19.20 -11.18 -14.38
N PRO A 575 -18.02 -11.74 -14.72
CA PRO A 575 -16.94 -11.00 -15.35
C PRO A 575 -17.34 -10.31 -16.66
N SER A 576 -18.17 -10.97 -17.47
CA SER A 576 -18.60 -10.45 -18.78
C SER A 576 -19.49 -9.22 -18.63
N LEU A 577 -20.43 -9.26 -17.66
CA LEU A 577 -21.26 -8.08 -17.35
C LEU A 577 -20.42 -6.94 -16.80
N ASN A 578 -19.47 -7.22 -15.89
CA ASN A 578 -18.57 -6.21 -15.34
C ASN A 578 -17.76 -5.52 -16.44
N ILE A 579 -17.15 -6.29 -17.34
CA ILE A 579 -16.38 -5.77 -18.48
C ILE A 579 -17.28 -4.96 -19.41
N ARG A 580 -18.46 -5.45 -19.75
CA ARG A 580 -19.41 -4.76 -20.63
C ARG A 580 -19.83 -3.39 -20.06
N LEU A 581 -20.17 -3.33 -18.79
CA LEU A 581 -20.53 -2.07 -18.14
C LEU A 581 -19.31 -1.14 -18.00
N GLY A 582 -18.16 -1.66 -17.62
CA GLY A 582 -16.92 -0.88 -17.43
C GLY A 582 -16.39 -0.30 -18.75
N THR A 583 -16.41 -1.08 -19.83
CA THR A 583 -16.00 -0.62 -21.17
C THR A 583 -16.97 0.44 -21.70
N THR A 584 -18.28 0.29 -21.46
CA THR A 584 -19.28 1.31 -21.80
C THR A 584 -19.02 2.62 -21.05
N TYR A 585 -18.69 2.55 -19.76
CA TYR A 585 -18.33 3.73 -18.96
C TYR A 585 -17.07 4.41 -19.51
N LEU A 586 -16.02 3.63 -19.77
CA LEU A 586 -14.76 4.15 -20.32
C LEU A 586 -14.96 4.78 -21.72
N LYS A 587 -15.78 4.15 -22.57
CA LYS A 587 -16.15 4.68 -23.89
C LYS A 587 -16.86 6.04 -23.76
N GLY A 588 -17.77 6.17 -22.80
CA GLY A 588 -18.43 7.44 -22.49
C GLY A 588 -17.44 8.53 -22.08
N LEU A 589 -16.52 8.23 -21.19
CA LEU A 589 -15.48 9.18 -20.76
C LEU A 589 -14.52 9.58 -21.91
N LEU A 590 -14.17 8.63 -22.77
CA LEU A 590 -13.38 8.94 -23.97
C LEU A 590 -14.15 9.89 -24.90
N GLY A 591 -15.44 9.71 -25.06
CA GLY A 591 -16.31 10.65 -25.80
C GLY A 591 -16.37 12.03 -25.15
N ASP A 592 -16.64 12.11 -23.86
CA ASP A 592 -16.69 13.35 -23.09
C ASP A 592 -15.41 14.17 -23.18
N PHE A 593 -14.25 13.48 -23.22
CA PHE A 593 -12.92 14.08 -23.31
C PHE A 593 -12.30 14.03 -24.72
N ARG A 594 -13.14 13.86 -25.77
CA ARG A 594 -12.68 13.87 -27.18
C ARG A 594 -11.47 12.98 -27.42
N GLY A 595 -11.51 11.74 -26.96
CA GLY A 595 -10.47 10.73 -27.17
C GLY A 595 -9.24 10.83 -26.30
N SER A 596 -9.11 11.83 -25.41
CA SER A 596 -7.96 11.95 -24.52
C SER A 596 -7.92 10.81 -23.49
N TYR A 597 -6.88 9.97 -23.56
CA TYR A 597 -6.69 8.86 -22.63
C TYR A 597 -6.42 9.35 -21.22
N ILE A 598 -5.51 10.32 -21.03
CA ILE A 598 -5.15 10.81 -19.69
C ILE A 598 -6.33 11.47 -18.98
N MET A 599 -7.18 12.21 -19.71
CA MET A 599 -8.38 12.82 -19.13
C MET A 599 -9.45 11.77 -18.82
N ALA A 600 -9.68 10.80 -19.71
CA ALA A 600 -10.64 9.72 -19.49
C ALA A 600 -10.23 8.84 -18.30
N LEU A 601 -8.95 8.48 -18.18
CA LEU A 601 -8.41 7.71 -17.06
C LEU A 601 -8.48 8.48 -15.73
N ALA A 602 -8.12 9.76 -15.75
CA ALA A 602 -8.28 10.64 -14.59
C ALA A 602 -9.75 10.77 -14.18
N GLY A 603 -10.66 10.86 -15.16
CA GLY A 603 -12.10 10.88 -14.95
C GLY A 603 -12.68 9.58 -14.40
N TYR A 604 -12.14 8.44 -14.85
CA TYR A 604 -12.51 7.12 -14.35
C TYR A 604 -12.19 6.96 -12.87
N ASN A 605 -10.97 7.35 -12.46
CA ASN A 605 -10.51 7.21 -11.08
C ASN A 605 -11.05 8.31 -10.14
N ALA A 606 -11.00 9.59 -10.55
CA ALA A 606 -11.34 10.72 -9.68
C ALA A 606 -12.73 11.35 -9.94
N GLY A 607 -13.36 10.97 -11.03
CA GLY A 607 -14.62 11.53 -11.50
C GLY A 607 -14.45 12.67 -12.52
N PRO A 608 -15.30 12.72 -13.58
CA PRO A 608 -15.12 13.62 -14.71
C PRO A 608 -15.21 15.13 -14.35
N HIS A 609 -16.02 15.49 -13.36
CA HIS A 609 -16.16 16.88 -12.92
C HIS A 609 -14.84 17.48 -12.37
N ARG A 610 -13.99 16.64 -11.76
CA ARG A 610 -12.65 17.07 -11.30
C ARG A 610 -11.71 17.32 -12.47
N VAL A 611 -11.75 16.46 -13.48
CA VAL A 611 -10.95 16.67 -14.70
C VAL A 611 -11.34 17.97 -15.38
N THR A 612 -12.62 18.29 -15.51
CA THR A 612 -13.10 19.57 -16.05
C THR A 612 -12.55 20.75 -15.23
N LYS A 613 -12.48 20.62 -13.90
CA LYS A 613 -11.85 21.64 -13.04
C LYS A 613 -10.36 21.74 -13.33
N TRP A 614 -9.64 20.63 -13.42
CA TRP A 614 -8.19 20.63 -13.65
C TRP A 614 -7.81 21.20 -15.02
N VAL A 615 -8.65 20.98 -16.05
CA VAL A 615 -8.48 21.65 -17.37
C VAL A 615 -8.54 23.18 -17.24
N ARG A 616 -9.44 23.70 -16.42
CA ARG A 616 -9.51 25.15 -16.15
C ARG A 616 -8.31 25.67 -15.34
N ASP A 617 -7.83 24.85 -14.39
CA ASP A 617 -6.77 25.25 -13.46
C ASP A 617 -5.37 25.14 -14.11
N PHE A 618 -5.14 24.16 -15.00
CA PHE A 618 -3.81 23.82 -15.54
C PHE A 618 -3.70 23.95 -17.08
N GLY A 619 -4.77 24.27 -17.77
CA GLY A 619 -4.86 24.19 -19.23
C GLY A 619 -5.33 22.84 -19.74
N ASP A 620 -5.63 22.78 -21.02
CA ASP A 620 -6.06 21.55 -21.70
C ASP A 620 -4.82 20.74 -22.14
N PRO A 621 -4.64 19.49 -21.73
CA PRO A 621 -3.47 18.70 -22.09
C PRO A 621 -3.42 18.34 -23.60
N ARG A 622 -4.48 18.61 -24.34
CA ARG A 622 -4.56 18.41 -25.80
C ARG A 622 -4.04 19.62 -26.58
N ASP A 623 -3.91 20.77 -25.90
CA ASP A 623 -3.39 21.97 -26.56
C ASP A 623 -1.88 21.84 -26.79
N PRO A 624 -1.36 22.32 -27.93
CA PRO A 624 0.07 22.26 -28.24
C PRO A 624 0.96 22.93 -27.16
N GLU A 625 0.47 23.99 -26.54
CA GLU A 625 1.20 24.77 -25.53
C GLU A 625 1.24 24.08 -24.15
N THR A 626 0.40 23.09 -23.92
CA THR A 626 0.35 22.35 -22.65
C THR A 626 1.19 21.09 -22.74
N ASP A 627 2.24 20.98 -21.91
CA ASP A 627 2.99 19.72 -21.77
C ASP A 627 2.12 18.68 -21.05
N PRO A 628 1.74 17.57 -21.72
CA PRO A 628 0.83 16.59 -21.12
C PRO A 628 1.48 15.82 -19.95
N ILE A 629 2.82 15.74 -19.91
CA ILE A 629 3.54 15.13 -18.79
C ILE A 629 3.38 16.01 -17.56
N ASP A 630 3.59 17.33 -17.70
CA ASP A 630 3.39 18.29 -16.61
C ASP A 630 1.93 18.34 -16.18
N TRP A 631 0.98 18.23 -17.11
CA TRP A 631 -0.44 18.18 -16.78
C TRP A 631 -0.77 16.99 -15.86
N VAL A 632 -0.25 15.79 -16.19
CA VAL A 632 -0.41 14.61 -15.34
C VAL A 632 0.25 14.82 -13.97
N GLU A 633 1.44 15.43 -13.93
CA GLU A 633 2.15 15.71 -12.67
C GLU A 633 1.46 16.76 -11.80
N GLN A 634 0.69 17.67 -12.38
CA GLN A 634 -0.11 18.67 -11.67
C GLN A 634 -1.39 18.08 -11.04
N ILE A 635 -1.84 16.87 -11.41
CA ILE A 635 -3.01 16.23 -10.78
C ILE A 635 -2.83 16.22 -9.25
N PRO A 636 -3.73 16.85 -8.48
CA PRO A 636 -3.55 17.04 -7.04
C PRO A 636 -3.53 15.73 -6.25
N PHE A 637 -4.27 14.73 -6.74
CA PHE A 637 -4.40 13.44 -6.08
C PHE A 637 -3.27 12.49 -6.52
N SER A 638 -2.37 12.15 -5.59
CA SER A 638 -1.25 11.25 -5.86
C SER A 638 -1.72 9.88 -6.38
N GLU A 639 -2.84 9.38 -5.89
CA GLU A 639 -3.47 8.15 -6.37
C GLU A 639 -3.85 8.26 -7.85
N THR A 640 -4.57 9.30 -8.23
CA THR A 640 -5.02 9.51 -9.61
C THR A 640 -3.85 9.75 -10.57
N ARG A 641 -2.86 10.54 -10.14
CA ARG A 641 -1.64 10.76 -10.91
C ARG A 641 -0.92 9.44 -11.22
N GLY A 642 -0.64 8.65 -10.17
CA GLY A 642 -0.01 7.34 -10.33
C GLY A 642 -0.89 6.34 -11.09
N TYR A 643 -2.21 6.45 -10.99
CA TYR A 643 -3.15 5.63 -11.75
C TYR A 643 -3.01 5.89 -13.25
N VAL A 644 -3.08 7.15 -13.68
CA VAL A 644 -2.91 7.54 -15.09
C VAL A 644 -1.58 7.03 -15.63
N GLN A 645 -0.48 7.29 -14.95
CA GLN A 645 0.86 6.83 -15.36
C GLN A 645 0.93 5.31 -15.54
N ARG A 646 0.41 4.54 -14.57
CA ARG A 646 0.46 3.05 -14.61
C ARG A 646 -0.44 2.44 -15.67
N VAL A 647 -1.59 3.05 -15.96
CA VAL A 647 -2.42 2.56 -17.06
C VAL A 647 -1.75 2.87 -18.39
N MET A 648 -1.23 4.09 -18.58
CA MET A 648 -0.59 4.51 -19.81
C MET A 648 0.66 3.68 -20.15
N GLU A 649 1.54 3.41 -19.16
CA GLU A 649 2.68 2.50 -19.38
C GLU A 649 2.24 1.09 -19.75
N SER A 650 1.17 0.60 -19.13
CA SER A 650 0.64 -0.74 -19.39
C SER A 650 -0.01 -0.87 -20.76
N VAL A 651 -0.59 0.21 -21.30
CA VAL A 651 -1.14 0.23 -22.67
C VAL A 651 -0.06 -0.13 -23.70
N GLN A 652 1.14 0.46 -23.58
CA GLN A 652 2.25 0.19 -24.49
C GLN A 652 2.65 -1.29 -24.45
N ILE A 653 2.75 -1.85 -23.23
CA ILE A 653 3.12 -3.25 -23.05
C ILE A 653 2.04 -4.19 -23.60
N TYR A 654 0.75 -3.89 -23.39
CA TYR A 654 -0.32 -4.71 -23.94
C TYR A 654 -0.39 -4.65 -25.45
N ARG A 655 -0.16 -3.49 -26.09
CA ARG A 655 -0.05 -3.38 -27.58
C ARG A 655 1.01 -4.32 -28.11
N LYS A 656 2.21 -4.30 -27.51
CA LYS A 656 3.31 -5.20 -27.88
C LYS A 656 2.93 -6.67 -27.71
N ARG A 657 2.28 -7.02 -26.62
CA ARG A 657 1.82 -8.39 -26.35
C ARG A 657 0.69 -8.86 -27.25
N LEU A 658 -0.18 -7.95 -27.68
CA LEU A 658 -1.26 -8.22 -28.64
C LEU A 658 -0.79 -8.25 -30.10
N GLY A 659 0.46 -7.87 -30.35
CA GLY A 659 1.00 -7.77 -31.73
C GLY A 659 0.38 -6.64 -32.55
N THR A 660 -0.19 -5.62 -31.88
CA THR A 660 -0.82 -4.46 -32.55
C THR A 660 0.12 -3.27 -32.65
N GLU A 661 1.33 -3.36 -32.13
CA GLU A 661 2.29 -2.27 -32.05
C GLU A 661 3.52 -2.52 -32.88
N THR A 662 4.11 -1.42 -33.35
CA THR A 662 5.37 -1.35 -34.03
C THR A 662 6.57 -1.49 -33.09
N SER A 663 7.79 -1.32 -33.60
CA SER A 663 9.05 -1.39 -32.83
C SER A 663 9.25 -0.25 -31.84
N THR A 664 8.39 0.79 -31.83
CA THR A 664 8.55 2.02 -31.06
C THR A 664 7.42 2.21 -30.06
N VAL A 665 7.72 2.87 -28.93
CA VAL A 665 6.72 3.33 -27.95
C VAL A 665 5.97 4.53 -28.54
N ALA A 666 4.68 4.60 -28.30
CA ALA A 666 3.82 5.72 -28.71
C ALA A 666 3.19 6.45 -27.49
N LEU A 667 3.89 6.46 -26.35
CA LEU A 667 3.34 6.98 -25.10
C LEU A 667 3.05 8.48 -25.17
N LEU A 668 3.96 9.28 -25.71
CA LEU A 668 3.78 10.73 -25.83
C LEU A 668 2.65 11.08 -26.81
N LEU A 669 2.49 10.31 -27.88
CA LEU A 669 1.35 10.46 -28.80
C LEU A 669 0.03 10.19 -28.06
N ASP A 670 -0.03 9.15 -27.25
CA ASP A 670 -1.22 8.82 -26.47
C ASP A 670 -1.51 9.86 -25.37
N LEU A 671 -0.48 10.46 -24.78
CA LEU A 671 -0.65 11.56 -23.81
C LEU A 671 -1.28 12.80 -24.47
N LYS A 672 -0.94 13.07 -25.74
CA LYS A 672 -1.49 14.17 -26.55
C LYS A 672 -2.73 13.79 -27.35
N ARG A 673 -3.21 12.54 -27.20
CA ARG A 673 -4.28 12.01 -28.05
C ARG A 673 -5.55 12.83 -27.96
N ARG A 674 -6.11 13.15 -29.14
CA ARG A 674 -7.44 13.76 -29.32
C ARG A 674 -8.14 13.12 -30.51
N GLN A 675 -9.44 13.13 -30.50
CA GLN A 675 -10.28 12.91 -31.69
C GLN A 675 -10.79 14.27 -32.13
N ASP A 676 -10.68 14.56 -33.40
CA ASP A 676 -11.16 15.80 -34.02
C ASP A 676 -12.68 15.90 -33.97
#